data_c8e3bd12021c048218e1f0a8006f11d8
#
_entry.id   c8e3bd12021c048218e1f0a8006f11d8
#
_cell.length_a   1.000
_cell.length_b   1.000
_cell.length_c   1.000
_cell.angle_alpha   90.00
_cell.angle_beta   90.00
_cell.angle_gamma   90.00
#
_symmetry.space_group_name_H-M   'P 1'
#
loop_
_entity.id
_entity.type
_entity.pdbx_description
1 polymer ?
#
loop_
_entity_poly.entity_id
_entity_poly.type
_entity_poly.pdbx_seq_one_letter_code
_entity_poly.pdbx_strand_id
1 'polypeptide(L)'
;MASSEENSALFPIFILTIIALPLVPYTILKLCRAASKKTKSIHCGCAVCSRSGKYRRSIFKRISNVSTCSNFTLMLLWILMGVLVYYIKHISREIQVFEPFGILGLEPGASDSEIKKAYRRLSIQYHPDKNPDPDANKYFVEYISKAYQALTDPVSRENYEKFGHPDGRQGFQMGIALPQFLLNIDGASGGILLLWIVGVCILLPLVIAVVYLSRSSKYTGNYVMHQTLSAYYYFMKPSLAPSKVMDVFIKAAEYMEIPVRRQDGEPLQKLFMLVRSELNLDLKNIKQEQAKFWKQHPALVKTELLIQAHLTRETSALSPELQRDFKRVLELAPRLLEELMKMAVIPRSTQGHGWLRPAIGVVELSQCIIQAVPFSARKAAGGSAEGIAPFLQLPHFSEAIIKKIARKKVRSFQDLWDMTLQDRAELLTQVAGLSASEVQDVEMVLEMMPSITVEVTCETEGEEGIQEGDIVTVQAWVTLKRANGLIGALPHAPYYPFHKEENYWFLLADPSLNNAWFSQKVSFMDEAAAITVASKAIEEAMEGLGASAKDTGNTIREAVERVKSGSRLVMGKFQAPAEGNYNLSSYLLCDSWIGCDKKTSVKVKVLKRTRAGTRGGHTAEGPIVEDGIEEEEEIEEEDYDDYESEYSEDEEDKQETSKKGPANGNARGKGARSSSEGSGSDEE
;
A
#
# COMPACT_ATOMS: atom_id res chain seq x y z
N MET A 1 5.46 -26.83 -52.98
CA MET A 1 5.05 -25.46 -52.61
C MET A 1 3.88 -25.37 -51.61
N ALA A 2 3.10 -26.44 -51.39
CA ALA A 2 2.03 -26.47 -50.41
C ALA A 2 2.51 -26.42 -48.94
N SER A 3 3.72 -26.86 -48.66
CA SER A 3 4.31 -26.89 -47.30
C SER A 3 4.72 -25.50 -46.74
N SER A 4 4.78 -24.47 -47.59
CA SER A 4 5.19 -23.13 -47.15
C SER A 4 4.02 -22.23 -46.67
N GLU A 5 2.80 -22.57 -47.05
CA GLU A 5 1.61 -21.81 -46.62
C GLU A 5 1.05 -22.25 -45.26
N GLU A 6 1.15 -23.55 -44.91
CA GLU A 6 0.72 -24.05 -43.59
C GLU A 6 1.57 -23.55 -42.43
N ASN A 7 2.86 -23.26 -42.66
CA ASN A 7 3.76 -22.69 -41.66
C ASN A 7 3.50 -21.23 -41.36
N SER A 8 2.72 -20.51 -42.18
CA SER A 8 2.47 -19.08 -42.03
C SER A 8 1.48 -18.74 -40.86
N ALA A 9 0.64 -19.70 -40.44
CA ALA A 9 -0.32 -19.49 -39.36
C ALA A 9 0.25 -19.77 -37.97
N LEU A 10 1.26 -20.64 -37.85
CA LEU A 10 1.84 -21.05 -36.57
C LEU A 10 2.57 -19.92 -35.84
N PHE A 11 3.26 -19.04 -36.56
CA PHE A 11 3.97 -17.90 -35.97
C PHE A 11 3.02 -16.83 -35.39
N PRO A 12 1.98 -16.40 -36.10
CA PRO A 12 0.96 -15.52 -35.51
C PRO A 12 0.25 -16.13 -34.29
N ILE A 13 -0.01 -17.45 -34.27
CA ILE A 13 -0.61 -18.15 -33.13
C ILE A 13 0.35 -18.12 -31.94
N PHE A 14 1.64 -18.34 -32.14
CA PHE A 14 2.67 -18.27 -31.11
C PHE A 14 2.76 -16.87 -30.49
N ILE A 15 2.80 -15.83 -31.31
CA ILE A 15 2.77 -14.43 -30.83
C ILE A 15 1.50 -14.13 -30.06
N LEU A 16 0.34 -14.59 -30.56
CA LEU A 16 -0.92 -14.42 -29.88
C LEU A 16 -0.90 -15.03 -28.47
N THR A 17 -0.36 -16.24 -28.33
CA THR A 17 -0.27 -16.91 -27.01
C THR A 17 0.66 -16.19 -26.04
N ILE A 18 1.81 -15.72 -26.51
CA ILE A 18 2.76 -14.94 -25.69
C ILE A 18 2.12 -13.65 -25.18
N ILE A 19 1.35 -12.97 -26.03
CA ILE A 19 0.67 -11.70 -25.62
C ILE A 19 -0.53 -12.00 -24.72
N ALA A 20 -1.35 -13.01 -25.04
CA ALA A 20 -2.58 -13.32 -24.30
C ALA A 20 -2.30 -13.82 -22.88
N LEU A 21 -1.25 -14.60 -22.67
CA LEU A 21 -0.92 -15.22 -21.39
C LEU A 21 -0.69 -14.20 -20.24
N PRO A 22 0.05 -13.11 -20.39
CA PRO A 22 0.14 -12.05 -19.37
C PRO A 22 -1.00 -11.04 -19.44
N LEU A 23 -1.54 -10.75 -20.63
CA LEU A 23 -2.52 -9.68 -20.84
C LEU A 23 -3.88 -10.00 -20.21
N VAL A 24 -4.39 -11.23 -20.38
CA VAL A 24 -5.70 -11.63 -19.89
C VAL A 24 -5.76 -11.61 -18.35
N PRO A 25 -4.87 -12.28 -17.59
CA PRO A 25 -4.91 -12.23 -16.13
C PRO A 25 -4.66 -10.81 -15.60
N TYR A 26 -3.77 -10.03 -16.22
CA TYR A 26 -3.56 -8.64 -15.81
C TYR A 26 -4.81 -7.79 -15.96
N THR A 27 -5.56 -7.94 -17.07
CA THR A 27 -6.83 -7.20 -17.27
C THR A 27 -7.89 -7.61 -16.28
N ILE A 28 -8.03 -8.92 -15.99
CA ILE A 28 -8.95 -9.44 -14.99
C ILE A 28 -8.63 -8.88 -13.61
N LEU A 29 -7.37 -8.94 -13.17
CA LEU A 29 -6.92 -8.38 -11.91
C LEU A 29 -7.19 -6.87 -11.81
N LYS A 30 -6.97 -6.14 -12.90
CA LYS A 30 -7.24 -4.69 -12.97
C LYS A 30 -8.74 -4.38 -12.87
N LEU A 31 -9.59 -5.18 -13.51
CA LEU A 31 -11.06 -5.06 -13.43
C LEU A 31 -11.57 -5.43 -12.02
N CYS A 32 -11.07 -6.50 -11.42
CA CYS A 32 -11.41 -6.90 -10.04
C CYS A 32 -11.02 -5.80 -9.04
N ARG A 33 -9.82 -5.22 -9.17
CA ARG A 33 -9.39 -4.08 -8.35
C ARG A 33 -10.24 -2.83 -8.58
N ALA A 34 -10.71 -2.60 -9.80
CA ALA A 34 -11.60 -1.47 -10.12
C ALA A 34 -13.02 -1.68 -9.58
N ALA A 35 -13.51 -2.93 -9.55
CA ALA A 35 -14.79 -3.29 -8.98
C ALA A 35 -14.80 -3.20 -7.45
N SER A 36 -13.71 -3.65 -6.81
CA SER A 36 -13.53 -3.56 -5.35
C SER A 36 -13.46 -2.10 -4.83
N LYS A 37 -13.02 -1.14 -5.66
CA LYS A 37 -12.95 0.29 -5.28
C LYS A 37 -14.28 1.04 -5.34
N LYS A 38 -15.41 0.38 -5.54
CA LYS A 38 -16.73 1.02 -5.68
C LYS A 38 -17.50 1.18 -4.36
N THR A 39 -16.86 1.17 -3.20
CA THR A 39 -17.50 1.66 -1.99
C THR A 39 -17.82 3.14 -2.19
N LYS A 40 -19.09 3.48 -2.22
CA LYS A 40 -19.58 4.86 -2.30
C LYS A 40 -19.21 5.54 -0.98
N SER A 41 -18.04 6.19 -0.92
CA SER A 41 -17.70 7.05 0.20
C SER A 41 -18.69 8.20 0.27
N ILE A 42 -19.42 8.30 1.37
CA ILE A 42 -20.39 9.36 1.60
C ILE A 42 -19.63 10.57 2.11
N HIS A 43 -19.80 11.69 1.41
CA HIS A 43 -19.13 12.96 1.70
C HIS A 43 -20.04 13.89 2.49
N CYS A 44 -19.44 14.79 3.28
CA CYS A 44 -20.15 15.87 3.92
C CYS A 44 -20.83 16.78 2.87
N GLY A 45 -22.14 17.02 3.05
CA GLY A 45 -22.97 17.83 2.16
C GLY A 45 -23.01 19.32 2.51
N CYS A 46 -22.33 19.81 3.57
CA CYS A 46 -22.38 21.20 4.00
C CYS A 46 -21.88 22.17 2.91
N ALA A 47 -22.34 23.42 2.95
CA ALA A 47 -22.00 24.45 1.96
C ALA A 47 -20.50 24.70 1.87
N VAL A 48 -19.75 24.59 2.98
CA VAL A 48 -18.31 24.81 3.02
C VAL A 48 -17.56 23.71 2.25
N CYS A 49 -17.90 22.44 2.45
CA CYS A 49 -17.34 21.33 1.70
C CYS A 49 -17.71 21.36 0.21
N SER A 50 -18.94 21.77 -0.10
CA SER A 50 -19.42 21.91 -1.47
C SER A 50 -18.66 23.00 -2.25
N ARG A 51 -18.34 24.13 -1.60
CA ARG A 51 -17.53 25.22 -2.18
C ARG A 51 -16.08 24.80 -2.43
N SER A 52 -15.51 23.92 -1.61
CA SER A 52 -14.11 23.49 -1.77
C SER A 52 -13.88 22.74 -3.10
N GLY A 53 -14.94 22.30 -3.79
CA GLY A 53 -14.87 21.63 -5.09
C GLY A 53 -14.10 20.29 -5.07
N LYS A 54 -13.63 19.87 -3.91
CA LYS A 54 -12.80 18.69 -3.67
C LYS A 54 -13.41 17.41 -4.24
N TYR A 55 -14.72 17.28 -4.14
CA TYR A 55 -15.47 16.09 -4.55
C TYR A 55 -16.14 16.24 -5.93
N ARG A 56 -16.09 17.42 -6.55
CA ARG A 56 -16.63 17.66 -7.87
C ARG A 56 -15.70 16.96 -8.87
N ARG A 57 -16.03 15.74 -9.26
CA ARG A 57 -15.31 15.01 -10.32
C ARG A 57 -15.52 15.74 -11.64
N SER A 58 -14.55 16.52 -12.06
CA SER A 58 -14.52 17.05 -13.41
C SER A 58 -14.57 15.88 -14.40
N ILE A 59 -15.43 15.96 -15.41
CA ILE A 59 -15.51 15.01 -16.52
C ILE A 59 -14.13 14.85 -17.16
N PHE A 60 -13.35 15.94 -17.26
CA PHE A 60 -11.97 15.95 -17.73
C PHE A 60 -11.03 15.07 -16.87
N LYS A 61 -11.18 15.05 -15.54
CA LYS A 61 -10.40 14.15 -14.66
C LYS A 61 -10.79 12.68 -14.84
N ARG A 62 -12.03 12.42 -15.23
CA ARG A 62 -12.50 11.05 -15.54
C ARG A 62 -11.90 10.56 -16.85
N ILE A 63 -11.82 11.42 -17.85
CA ILE A 63 -11.19 11.15 -19.15
C ILE A 63 -9.66 11.04 -18.98
N SER A 64 -9.03 11.92 -18.22
CA SER A 64 -7.59 11.86 -17.90
C SER A 64 -7.18 10.58 -17.16
N ASN A 65 -8.02 10.05 -16.27
CA ASN A 65 -7.75 8.77 -15.61
C ASN A 65 -7.95 7.56 -16.54
N VAL A 66 -8.77 7.66 -17.58
CA VAL A 66 -8.87 6.66 -18.65
C VAL A 66 -7.67 6.75 -19.58
N SER A 67 -7.14 7.95 -19.80
CA SER A 67 -5.99 8.28 -20.65
C SER A 67 -4.64 8.14 -19.93
N THR A 68 -4.54 7.41 -18.81
CA THR A 68 -3.23 7.03 -18.27
C THR A 68 -2.48 6.16 -19.27
N CYS A 69 -1.17 6.40 -19.43
CA CYS A 69 -0.30 5.67 -20.36
C CYS A 69 -0.49 4.14 -20.26
N SER A 70 -0.68 3.62 -19.05
CA SER A 70 -0.97 2.19 -18.78
C SER A 70 -2.33 1.71 -19.33
N ASN A 71 -3.35 2.56 -19.44
CA ASN A 71 -4.64 2.17 -20.03
C ASN A 71 -4.57 2.23 -21.54
N PHE A 72 -3.83 3.20 -22.08
CA PHE A 72 -3.61 3.32 -23.53
C PHE A 72 -2.80 2.15 -24.08
N THR A 73 -1.70 1.76 -23.40
CA THR A 73 -0.92 0.58 -23.78
C THR A 73 -1.73 -0.71 -23.71
N LEU A 74 -2.56 -0.85 -22.68
CA LEU A 74 -3.46 -1.99 -22.54
C LEU A 74 -4.48 -2.07 -23.69
N MET A 75 -5.09 -0.94 -24.06
CA MET A 75 -6.03 -0.85 -25.18
C MET A 75 -5.35 -1.19 -26.51
N LEU A 76 -4.13 -0.70 -26.72
CA LEU A 76 -3.35 -0.98 -27.92
C LEU A 76 -2.98 -2.47 -28.04
N LEU A 77 -2.61 -3.13 -26.92
CA LEU A 77 -2.35 -4.55 -26.90
C LEU A 77 -3.60 -5.40 -27.20
N TRP A 78 -4.78 -4.99 -26.72
CA TRP A 78 -6.05 -5.65 -27.05
C TRP A 78 -6.43 -5.49 -28.52
N ILE A 79 -6.18 -4.32 -29.13
CA ILE A 79 -6.38 -4.09 -30.56
C ILE A 79 -5.44 -4.96 -31.36
N LEU A 80 -4.15 -5.02 -30.99
CA LEU A 80 -3.16 -5.90 -31.63
C LEU A 80 -3.58 -7.36 -31.58
N MET A 81 -4.05 -7.83 -30.42
CA MET A 81 -4.57 -9.18 -30.24
C MET A 81 -5.79 -9.46 -31.15
N GLY A 82 -6.71 -8.49 -31.27
CA GLY A 82 -7.85 -8.57 -32.18
C GLY A 82 -7.45 -8.67 -33.66
N VAL A 83 -6.45 -7.87 -34.07
CA VAL A 83 -5.88 -7.91 -35.43
C VAL A 83 -5.21 -9.25 -35.71
N LEU A 84 -4.46 -9.81 -34.75
CA LEU A 84 -3.82 -11.12 -34.88
C LEU A 84 -4.87 -12.24 -35.03
N VAL A 85 -5.92 -12.22 -34.23
CA VAL A 85 -7.03 -13.19 -34.32
C VAL A 85 -7.72 -13.12 -35.69
N TYR A 86 -7.99 -11.90 -36.17
CA TYR A 86 -8.57 -11.68 -37.49
C TYR A 86 -7.65 -12.23 -38.61
N TYR A 87 -6.34 -11.91 -38.51
CA TYR A 87 -5.31 -12.36 -39.45
C TYR A 87 -5.21 -13.91 -39.48
N ILE A 88 -5.19 -14.55 -38.29
CA ILE A 88 -5.17 -16.03 -38.17
C ILE A 88 -6.41 -16.64 -38.81
N LYS A 89 -7.61 -16.07 -38.52
CA LYS A 89 -8.86 -16.55 -39.09
C LYS A 89 -8.88 -16.43 -40.62
N HIS A 90 -8.28 -15.37 -41.17
CA HIS A 90 -8.24 -15.14 -42.61
C HIS A 90 -7.26 -16.09 -43.34
N ILE A 91 -6.14 -16.44 -42.67
CA ILE A 91 -5.11 -17.32 -43.22
C ILE A 91 -5.45 -18.83 -42.99
N SER A 92 -6.13 -19.13 -41.89
CA SER A 92 -6.57 -20.49 -41.58
C SER A 92 -7.68 -20.88 -42.54
N ARG A 93 -7.29 -21.41 -43.71
CA ARG A 93 -8.24 -22.05 -44.62
C ARG A 93 -8.77 -23.32 -43.94
N GLU A 94 -10.07 -23.60 -44.12
CA GLU A 94 -10.68 -24.83 -43.67
C GLU A 94 -9.86 -26.01 -44.22
N ILE A 95 -9.44 -26.91 -43.36
CA ILE A 95 -8.78 -28.17 -43.73
C ILE A 95 -9.84 -28.99 -44.46
N GLN A 96 -9.76 -28.99 -45.79
CA GLN A 96 -10.63 -29.85 -46.58
C GLN A 96 -10.25 -31.30 -46.32
N VAL A 97 -11.15 -32.05 -45.76
CA VAL A 97 -10.98 -33.51 -45.60
C VAL A 97 -10.82 -34.13 -47.01
N PHE A 98 -9.74 -34.90 -47.23
CA PHE A 98 -9.51 -35.55 -48.48
C PHE A 98 -10.52 -36.68 -48.67
N GLU A 99 -11.50 -36.49 -49.55
CA GLU A 99 -12.60 -37.45 -49.81
C GLU A 99 -12.47 -37.96 -51.25
N PRO A 100 -11.83 -39.12 -51.47
CA PRO A 100 -11.46 -39.60 -52.81
C PRO A 100 -12.69 -39.93 -53.68
N PHE A 101 -13.78 -40.41 -53.10
CA PHE A 101 -15.04 -40.65 -53.86
C PHE A 101 -15.64 -39.35 -54.34
N GLY A 102 -15.74 -38.34 -53.49
CA GLY A 102 -16.27 -37.04 -53.86
C GLY A 102 -15.44 -36.30 -54.90
N ILE A 103 -14.06 -36.42 -54.83
CA ILE A 103 -13.15 -35.87 -55.83
C ILE A 103 -13.35 -36.50 -57.19
N LEU A 104 -13.61 -37.82 -57.28
CA LEU A 104 -13.87 -38.54 -58.53
C LEU A 104 -15.34 -38.41 -58.98
N GLY A 105 -16.22 -37.80 -58.15
CA GLY A 105 -17.64 -37.69 -58.43
C GLY A 105 -18.38 -39.00 -58.38
N LEU A 106 -18.02 -39.88 -57.44
CA LEU A 106 -18.57 -41.21 -57.21
C LEU A 106 -19.19 -41.29 -55.83
N GLU A 107 -20.16 -42.20 -55.65
CA GLU A 107 -20.70 -42.53 -54.32
C GLU A 107 -19.78 -43.50 -53.58
N PRO A 108 -19.74 -43.47 -52.24
CA PRO A 108 -18.94 -44.44 -51.44
C PRO A 108 -19.41 -45.86 -51.70
N GLY A 109 -18.44 -46.72 -52.12
CA GLY A 109 -18.71 -48.12 -52.49
C GLY A 109 -18.78 -48.41 -53.99
N ALA A 110 -18.45 -47.43 -54.85
CA ALA A 110 -18.36 -47.62 -56.29
C ALA A 110 -17.40 -48.75 -56.68
N SER A 111 -17.71 -49.51 -57.74
CA SER A 111 -16.88 -50.63 -58.25
C SER A 111 -15.59 -50.14 -58.89
N ASP A 112 -14.57 -51.00 -58.94
CA ASP A 112 -13.25 -50.68 -59.56
C ASP A 112 -13.40 -50.25 -61.01
N SER A 113 -14.40 -50.77 -61.73
CA SER A 113 -14.71 -50.41 -63.12
C SER A 113 -15.21 -48.96 -63.24
N GLU A 114 -16.01 -48.52 -62.27
CA GLU A 114 -16.56 -47.16 -62.20
C GLU A 114 -15.46 -46.16 -61.80
N ILE A 115 -14.59 -46.52 -60.84
CA ILE A 115 -13.44 -45.70 -60.43
C ILE A 115 -12.51 -45.47 -61.63
N LYS A 116 -12.19 -46.49 -62.40
CA LYS A 116 -11.39 -46.38 -63.62
C LYS A 116 -12.03 -45.54 -64.70
N LYS A 117 -13.34 -45.62 -64.84
CA LYS A 117 -14.11 -44.85 -65.84
C LYS A 117 -14.18 -43.36 -65.44
N ALA A 118 -14.40 -43.07 -64.18
CA ALA A 118 -14.41 -41.73 -63.65
C ALA A 118 -13.05 -41.03 -63.76
N TYR A 119 -11.97 -41.74 -63.37
CA TYR A 119 -10.61 -41.27 -63.54
C TYR A 119 -10.25 -40.94 -65.00
N ARG A 120 -10.60 -41.83 -65.93
CA ARG A 120 -10.35 -41.58 -67.38
C ARG A 120 -11.11 -40.35 -67.85
N ARG A 121 -12.33 -40.15 -67.46
CA ARG A 121 -13.13 -39.00 -67.81
C ARG A 121 -12.50 -37.70 -67.31
N LEU A 122 -12.10 -37.63 -66.04
CA LEU A 122 -11.47 -36.48 -65.43
C LEU A 122 -10.05 -36.23 -65.95
N SER A 123 -9.31 -37.31 -66.24
CA SER A 123 -7.97 -37.22 -66.86
C SER A 123 -8.02 -36.55 -68.23
N ILE A 124 -9.06 -36.84 -69.08
CA ILE A 124 -9.20 -36.19 -70.39
C ILE A 124 -9.51 -34.70 -70.25
N GLN A 125 -10.27 -34.32 -69.21
CA GLN A 125 -10.70 -32.96 -68.96
C GLN A 125 -9.60 -32.08 -68.35
N TYR A 126 -8.77 -32.65 -67.45
CA TYR A 126 -7.79 -31.89 -66.66
C TYR A 126 -6.32 -32.24 -67.00
N HIS A 127 -6.08 -33.00 -68.12
CA HIS A 127 -4.75 -33.39 -68.56
C HIS A 127 -3.93 -32.14 -69.01
N PRO A 128 -2.66 -32.03 -68.58
CA PRO A 128 -1.82 -30.87 -68.91
C PRO A 128 -1.66 -30.63 -70.43
N ASP A 129 -1.70 -31.68 -71.24
CA ASP A 129 -1.60 -31.55 -72.73
C ASP A 129 -2.89 -30.98 -73.38
N LYS A 130 -4.01 -31.05 -72.68
CA LYS A 130 -5.32 -30.62 -73.24
C LYS A 130 -5.87 -29.40 -72.58
N ASN A 131 -5.45 -29.09 -71.37
CA ASN A 131 -5.87 -27.92 -70.63
C ASN A 131 -4.65 -27.10 -70.22
N PRO A 132 -4.42 -25.93 -70.81
CA PRO A 132 -3.27 -25.07 -70.56
C PRO A 132 -3.33 -24.34 -69.22
N ASP A 133 -4.42 -24.47 -68.46
CA ASP A 133 -4.59 -23.81 -67.18
C ASP A 133 -3.73 -24.42 -66.07
N PRO A 134 -2.81 -23.65 -65.47
CA PRO A 134 -1.92 -24.12 -64.41
C PRO A 134 -2.66 -24.67 -63.18
N ASP A 135 -3.85 -24.13 -62.87
CA ASP A 135 -4.68 -24.60 -61.77
C ASP A 135 -5.32 -25.97 -62.06
N ALA A 136 -5.71 -26.23 -63.31
CA ALA A 136 -6.21 -27.53 -63.74
C ALA A 136 -5.16 -28.63 -63.65
N ASN A 137 -3.91 -28.35 -64.00
CA ASN A 137 -2.80 -29.27 -63.85
C ASN A 137 -2.51 -29.58 -62.37
N LYS A 138 -2.52 -28.55 -61.51
CA LYS A 138 -2.32 -28.71 -60.09
C LYS A 138 -3.45 -29.56 -59.46
N TYR A 139 -4.70 -29.29 -59.85
CA TYR A 139 -5.86 -30.06 -59.41
C TYR A 139 -5.81 -31.50 -59.84
N PHE A 140 -5.33 -31.78 -61.07
CA PHE A 140 -5.15 -33.12 -61.57
C PHE A 140 -4.12 -33.92 -60.76
N VAL A 141 -2.96 -33.34 -60.50
CA VAL A 141 -1.84 -34.05 -59.82
C VAL A 141 -2.13 -34.19 -58.31
N GLU A 142 -2.63 -33.14 -57.67
CA GLU A 142 -2.79 -33.12 -56.19
C GLU A 142 -4.09 -33.80 -55.72
N TYR A 143 -5.17 -33.78 -56.53
CA TYR A 143 -6.47 -34.30 -56.13
C TYR A 143 -6.89 -35.53 -56.95
N ILE A 144 -6.98 -35.40 -58.24
CA ILE A 144 -7.56 -36.50 -59.07
C ILE A 144 -6.66 -37.72 -59.10
N SER A 145 -5.35 -37.57 -59.32
CA SER A 145 -4.37 -38.65 -59.35
C SER A 145 -4.26 -39.35 -57.99
N LYS A 146 -4.20 -38.54 -56.91
CA LYS A 146 -4.15 -39.08 -55.54
C LYS A 146 -5.44 -39.75 -55.10
N ALA A 147 -6.60 -39.25 -55.51
CA ALA A 147 -7.88 -39.88 -55.26
C ALA A 147 -8.00 -41.26 -55.95
N TYR A 148 -7.49 -41.33 -57.18
CA TYR A 148 -7.44 -42.63 -57.91
C TYR A 148 -6.45 -43.58 -57.22
N GLN A 149 -5.27 -43.15 -56.84
CA GLN A 149 -4.28 -43.97 -56.10
C GLN A 149 -4.84 -44.47 -54.77
N ALA A 150 -5.52 -43.61 -54.00
CA ALA A 150 -6.14 -43.96 -52.73
C ALA A 150 -7.17 -45.08 -52.83
N LEU A 151 -7.81 -45.25 -54.00
CA LEU A 151 -8.83 -46.24 -54.21
C LEU A 151 -8.35 -47.50 -54.94
N THR A 152 -7.23 -47.43 -55.71
CA THR A 152 -6.76 -48.54 -56.58
C THR A 152 -5.45 -49.17 -56.16
N ASP A 153 -4.54 -48.43 -55.54
CA ASP A 153 -3.27 -48.96 -55.09
C ASP A 153 -3.38 -49.48 -53.64
N PRO A 154 -3.00 -50.75 -53.38
CA PRO A 154 -3.20 -51.35 -52.07
C PRO A 154 -2.47 -50.62 -50.94
N VAL A 155 -1.29 -50.07 -51.22
CA VAL A 155 -0.51 -49.31 -50.20
C VAL A 155 -1.15 -47.97 -49.92
N SER A 156 -1.55 -47.24 -50.95
CA SER A 156 -2.20 -45.92 -50.82
C SER A 156 -3.61 -46.04 -50.22
N ARG A 157 -4.32 -47.14 -50.46
CA ARG A 157 -5.60 -47.46 -49.84
C ARG A 157 -5.46 -47.76 -48.35
N GLU A 158 -4.50 -48.59 -47.97
CA GLU A 158 -4.19 -48.88 -46.57
C GLU A 158 -3.81 -47.60 -45.81
N ASN A 159 -3.01 -46.73 -46.44
CA ASN A 159 -2.65 -45.42 -45.90
C ASN A 159 -3.89 -44.50 -45.71
N TYR A 160 -4.80 -44.49 -46.72
CA TYR A 160 -6.02 -43.70 -46.64
C TYR A 160 -6.95 -44.19 -45.52
N GLU A 161 -7.13 -45.53 -45.42
CA GLU A 161 -7.96 -46.14 -44.36
C GLU A 161 -7.44 -45.87 -42.95
N LYS A 162 -6.08 -45.86 -42.77
CA LYS A 162 -5.43 -45.65 -41.47
C LYS A 162 -5.21 -44.20 -41.14
N PHE A 163 -4.91 -43.34 -42.10
CA PHE A 163 -4.44 -41.98 -41.88
C PHE A 163 -5.27 -40.89 -42.58
N GLY A 164 -6.30 -41.26 -43.33
CA GLY A 164 -7.17 -40.33 -44.08
C GLY A 164 -6.50 -39.67 -45.28
N HIS A 165 -5.26 -40.11 -45.68
CA HIS A 165 -4.54 -39.59 -46.84
C HIS A 165 -3.74 -40.70 -47.54
N PRO A 166 -3.70 -40.74 -48.91
CA PRO A 166 -3.02 -41.79 -49.64
C PRO A 166 -1.50 -41.83 -49.49
N ASP A 167 -0.88 -40.69 -49.25
CA ASP A 167 0.57 -40.59 -49.05
C ASP A 167 1.00 -41.00 -47.62
N GLY A 168 0.09 -41.55 -46.81
CA GLY A 168 0.34 -41.99 -45.44
C GLY A 168 0.18 -40.89 -44.40
N ARG A 169 0.78 -41.11 -43.23
CA ARG A 169 0.71 -40.19 -42.12
C ARG A 169 1.29 -38.83 -42.53
N GLN A 170 0.43 -37.85 -42.72
CA GLN A 170 0.84 -36.46 -42.87
C GLN A 170 1.48 -36.04 -41.55
N GLY A 171 2.79 -36.24 -41.42
CA GLY A 171 3.53 -35.88 -40.23
C GLY A 171 3.44 -34.38 -40.04
N PHE A 172 2.89 -33.95 -38.90
CA PHE A 172 3.15 -32.62 -38.39
C PHE A 172 4.67 -32.49 -38.31
N GLN A 173 5.29 -31.97 -39.33
CA GLN A 173 6.66 -31.50 -39.21
C GLN A 173 6.54 -30.30 -38.26
N MET A 174 6.90 -30.49 -36.98
CA MET A 174 7.15 -29.41 -36.08
C MET A 174 8.35 -28.62 -36.61
N GLY A 175 8.11 -27.88 -37.68
CA GLY A 175 9.03 -26.85 -38.13
C GLY A 175 9.07 -25.77 -37.06
N ILE A 176 10.25 -25.28 -36.74
CA ILE A 176 10.42 -24.08 -35.94
C ILE A 176 9.57 -23.01 -36.63
N ALA A 177 8.52 -22.51 -35.94
CA ALA A 177 7.56 -21.52 -36.46
C ALA A 177 8.22 -20.13 -36.62
N LEU A 178 9.36 -20.08 -37.23
CA LEU A 178 10.10 -18.84 -37.53
C LEU A 178 9.75 -18.38 -38.96
N PRO A 179 9.38 -17.11 -39.15
CA PRO A 179 9.15 -16.58 -40.49
C PRO A 179 10.38 -16.73 -41.37
N GLN A 180 10.18 -17.05 -42.66
CA GLN A 180 11.27 -17.26 -43.62
C GLN A 180 12.21 -16.07 -43.75
N PHE A 181 11.75 -14.84 -43.51
CA PHE A 181 12.59 -13.64 -43.50
C PHE A 181 13.67 -13.68 -42.38
N LEU A 182 13.42 -14.41 -41.28
CA LEU A 182 14.38 -14.59 -40.20
C LEU A 182 15.41 -15.72 -40.52
N LEU A 183 15.07 -16.64 -41.42
CA LEU A 183 15.92 -17.73 -41.82
C LEU A 183 16.84 -17.34 -42.99
N ASN A 184 16.43 -16.43 -43.86
CA ASN A 184 17.13 -15.98 -45.06
C ASN A 184 18.00 -14.74 -44.84
N ILE A 185 18.38 -14.44 -43.59
CA ILE A 185 19.21 -13.28 -43.26
C ILE A 185 20.68 -13.65 -43.47
N ASP A 186 21.40 -12.93 -44.34
CA ASP A 186 22.84 -13.07 -44.53
C ASP A 186 23.60 -12.88 -43.21
N GLY A 187 24.69 -13.63 -43.00
CA GLY A 187 25.33 -13.76 -41.68
C GLY A 187 25.63 -12.50 -40.92
N ALA A 188 25.90 -11.37 -41.58
CA ALA A 188 26.11 -10.07 -40.93
C ALA A 188 24.81 -9.44 -40.44
N SER A 189 23.74 -9.49 -41.23
CA SER A 189 22.41 -8.94 -40.89
C SER A 189 21.72 -9.77 -39.82
N GLY A 190 21.93 -11.09 -39.81
CA GLY A 190 21.44 -12.02 -38.79
C GLY A 190 22.03 -11.77 -37.42
N GLY A 191 23.32 -11.46 -37.34
CA GLY A 191 23.98 -11.06 -36.09
C GLY A 191 23.41 -9.78 -35.50
N ILE A 192 23.15 -8.76 -36.32
CA ILE A 192 22.55 -7.48 -35.87
C ILE A 192 21.11 -7.70 -35.41
N LEU A 193 20.31 -8.48 -36.12
CA LEU A 193 18.94 -8.78 -35.72
C LEU A 193 18.88 -9.58 -34.39
N LEU A 194 19.75 -10.59 -34.22
CA LEU A 194 19.88 -11.35 -32.99
C LEU A 194 20.25 -10.42 -31.82
N LEU A 195 21.22 -9.54 -32.03
CA LEU A 195 21.64 -8.56 -31.01
C LEU A 195 20.52 -7.59 -30.66
N TRP A 196 19.71 -7.19 -31.63
CA TRP A 196 18.52 -6.37 -31.41
C TRP A 196 17.43 -7.11 -30.63
N ILE A 197 17.15 -8.37 -30.97
CA ILE A 197 16.19 -9.23 -30.22
C ILE A 197 16.67 -9.44 -28.78
N VAL A 198 17.93 -9.77 -28.57
CA VAL A 198 18.52 -9.93 -27.22
C VAL A 198 18.46 -8.61 -26.46
N GLY A 199 18.80 -7.49 -27.11
CA GLY A 199 18.75 -6.17 -26.51
C GLY A 199 17.34 -5.77 -26.06
N VAL A 200 16.34 -5.94 -26.90
CA VAL A 200 14.96 -5.54 -26.63
C VAL A 200 14.23 -6.55 -25.74
N CYS A 201 14.42 -7.85 -25.96
CA CYS A 201 13.66 -8.88 -25.23
C CYS A 201 14.29 -9.27 -23.90
N ILE A 202 15.59 -9.10 -23.73
CA ILE A 202 16.32 -9.50 -22.51
C ILE A 202 16.89 -8.30 -21.78
N LEU A 203 17.74 -7.50 -22.43
CA LEU A 203 18.44 -6.38 -21.75
C LEU A 203 17.49 -5.28 -21.34
N LEU A 204 16.55 -4.88 -22.18
CA LEU A 204 15.61 -3.81 -21.85
C LEU A 204 14.71 -4.16 -20.64
N PRO A 205 14.03 -5.33 -20.59
CA PRO A 205 13.29 -5.75 -19.39
C PRO A 205 14.19 -5.89 -18.15
N LEU A 206 15.41 -6.39 -18.30
CA LEU A 206 16.36 -6.49 -17.20
C LEU A 206 16.72 -5.10 -16.66
N VAL A 207 17.05 -4.14 -17.51
CA VAL A 207 17.35 -2.76 -17.12
C VAL A 207 16.13 -2.12 -16.43
N ILE A 208 14.92 -2.31 -16.98
CA ILE A 208 13.68 -1.83 -16.38
C ILE A 208 13.49 -2.46 -14.99
N ALA A 209 13.72 -3.78 -14.87
CA ALA A 209 13.62 -4.48 -13.59
C ALA A 209 14.64 -3.97 -12.56
N VAL A 210 15.90 -3.80 -12.96
CA VAL A 210 16.96 -3.26 -12.08
C VAL A 210 16.63 -1.85 -11.63
N VAL A 211 16.21 -0.96 -12.54
CA VAL A 211 15.80 0.41 -12.19
C VAL A 211 14.57 0.39 -11.28
N TYR A 212 13.61 -0.48 -11.53
CA TYR A 212 12.42 -0.65 -10.69
C TYR A 212 12.80 -1.15 -9.28
N LEU A 213 13.61 -2.19 -9.18
CA LEU A 213 14.07 -2.75 -7.90
C LEU A 213 14.92 -1.74 -7.12
N SER A 214 15.85 -1.04 -7.78
CA SER A 214 16.68 0.01 -7.18
C SER A 214 15.83 1.18 -6.65
N ARG A 215 14.75 1.56 -7.34
CA ARG A 215 13.81 2.56 -6.84
C ARG A 215 12.94 2.00 -5.71
N SER A 216 12.47 0.77 -5.84
CA SER A 216 11.63 0.10 -4.84
C SER A 216 12.37 -0.09 -3.53
N SER A 217 13.68 -0.37 -3.55
CA SER A 217 14.50 -0.56 -2.34
C SER A 217 14.66 0.71 -1.49
N LYS A 218 14.42 1.90 -2.05
CA LYS A 218 14.45 3.17 -1.29
C LYS A 218 13.19 3.40 -0.46
N TYR A 219 12.10 2.73 -0.78
CA TYR A 219 10.79 2.95 -0.19
C TYR A 219 10.27 1.71 0.53
N THR A 220 9.55 1.93 1.61
CA THR A 220 8.78 0.89 2.30
C THR A 220 7.54 0.48 1.49
N GLY A 221 6.82 -0.54 1.93
CA GLY A 221 5.54 -0.94 1.33
C GLY A 221 4.49 0.18 1.28
N ASN A 222 4.59 1.18 2.16
CA ASN A 222 3.72 2.37 2.17
C ASN A 222 4.26 3.54 1.34
N TYR A 223 5.26 3.31 0.52
CA TYR A 223 5.92 4.36 -0.29
C TYR A 223 6.51 5.52 0.54
N VAL A 224 7.03 5.22 1.71
CA VAL A 224 7.80 6.13 2.56
C VAL A 224 9.28 5.72 2.54
N MET A 225 10.20 6.68 2.49
CA MET A 225 11.62 6.39 2.39
C MET A 225 12.16 5.72 3.67
N HIS A 226 13.06 4.76 3.53
CA HIS A 226 13.75 4.14 4.66
C HIS A 226 14.51 5.16 5.51
N GLN A 227 15.07 6.21 4.90
CA GLN A 227 15.72 7.31 5.60
C GLN A 227 14.76 8.06 6.53
N THR A 228 13.48 8.21 6.15
CA THR A 228 12.45 8.80 7.01
C THR A 228 12.18 7.94 8.24
N LEU A 229 12.10 6.60 8.05
CA LEU A 229 11.94 5.69 9.19
C LEU A 229 13.13 5.78 10.16
N SER A 230 14.35 5.80 9.64
CA SER A 230 15.57 5.97 10.45
C SER A 230 15.58 7.30 11.20
N ALA A 231 15.18 8.40 10.53
CA ALA A 231 15.06 9.71 11.17
C ALA A 231 14.01 9.71 12.28
N TYR A 232 12.81 9.17 12.01
CA TYR A 232 11.73 9.07 12.98
C TYR A 232 12.13 8.20 14.16
N TYR A 233 12.78 7.06 13.90
CA TYR A 233 13.30 6.18 14.95
C TYR A 233 14.29 6.90 15.87
N TYR A 234 15.21 7.67 15.31
CA TYR A 234 16.25 8.37 16.08
C TYR A 234 15.70 9.55 16.89
N PHE A 235 14.80 10.36 16.31
CA PHE A 235 14.29 11.57 16.95
C PHE A 235 13.08 11.33 17.87
N MET A 236 12.37 10.20 17.72
CA MET A 236 11.28 9.83 18.61
C MET A 236 11.82 9.44 19.99
N LYS A 237 11.33 10.10 21.03
CA LYS A 237 11.73 9.89 22.42
C LYS A 237 10.52 9.72 23.33
N PRO A 238 10.60 8.95 24.44
CA PRO A 238 9.48 8.73 25.35
C PRO A 238 8.98 10.03 26.03
N SER A 239 9.89 11.00 26.24
CA SER A 239 9.60 12.31 26.84
C SER A 239 9.05 13.35 25.86
N LEU A 240 8.85 12.97 24.58
CA LEU A 240 8.40 13.91 23.57
C LEU A 240 6.99 14.41 23.88
N ALA A 241 6.86 15.73 24.10
CA ALA A 241 5.57 16.35 24.29
C ALA A 241 4.77 16.40 22.98
N PRO A 242 3.43 16.30 22.99
CA PRO A 242 2.61 16.38 21.80
C PRO A 242 2.90 17.60 20.92
N SER A 243 3.14 18.76 21.52
CA SER A 243 3.50 20.00 20.81
C SER A 243 4.83 19.96 20.08
N LYS A 244 5.74 19.01 20.42
CA LYS A 244 7.05 18.82 19.80
C LYS A 244 7.07 17.71 18.75
N VAL A 245 5.97 17.02 18.54
CA VAL A 245 5.85 15.98 17.51
C VAL A 245 6.04 16.57 16.11
N MET A 246 5.61 17.82 15.89
CA MET A 246 5.82 18.55 14.65
C MET A 246 7.33 18.63 14.29
N ASP A 247 8.18 18.90 15.26
CA ASP A 247 9.65 19.02 15.08
C ASP A 247 10.27 17.70 14.57
N VAL A 248 9.68 16.56 14.92
CA VAL A 248 10.09 15.24 14.43
C VAL A 248 9.47 14.95 13.06
N PHE A 249 8.19 15.27 12.90
CA PHE A 249 7.44 15.03 11.68
C PHE A 249 8.04 15.70 10.43
N ILE A 250 8.48 16.96 10.56
CA ILE A 250 9.08 17.69 9.44
C ILE A 250 10.44 17.15 8.99
N LYS A 251 11.09 16.29 9.78
CA LYS A 251 12.40 15.68 9.45
C LYS A 251 12.32 14.51 8.48
N ALA A 252 11.15 14.25 7.91
CA ALA A 252 10.99 13.26 6.85
C ALA A 252 11.91 13.57 5.65
N ALA A 253 12.55 12.56 5.10
CA ALA A 253 13.42 12.71 3.93
C ALA A 253 12.65 13.22 2.70
N GLU A 254 11.37 12.86 2.58
CA GLU A 254 10.47 13.35 1.53
C GLU A 254 10.31 14.88 1.56
N TYR A 255 10.36 15.48 2.72
CA TYR A 255 10.28 16.93 2.87
C TYR A 255 11.60 17.61 2.53
N MET A 256 12.73 16.91 2.72
CA MET A 256 14.03 17.39 2.29
C MET A 256 14.18 17.44 0.76
N GLU A 257 13.44 16.61 0.02
CA GLU A 257 13.41 16.63 -1.45
C GLU A 257 12.58 17.79 -2.03
N ILE A 258 11.86 18.55 -1.20
CA ILE A 258 11.08 19.70 -1.68
C ILE A 258 12.04 20.81 -2.12
N PRO A 259 11.93 21.28 -3.38
CA PRO A 259 12.85 22.27 -3.91
C PRO A 259 12.76 23.61 -3.16
N VAL A 260 13.90 24.12 -2.73
CA VAL A 260 14.02 25.47 -2.16
C VAL A 260 14.58 26.40 -3.22
N ARG A 261 13.80 27.40 -3.62
CA ARG A 261 14.15 28.37 -4.67
C ARG A 261 14.61 29.67 -4.03
N ARG A 262 15.46 30.42 -4.74
CA ARG A 262 15.89 31.75 -4.27
C ARG A 262 14.71 32.72 -4.12
N GLN A 263 13.69 32.58 -4.93
CA GLN A 263 12.46 33.39 -4.91
C GLN A 263 11.55 33.10 -3.70
N ASP A 264 11.76 31.99 -2.99
CA ASP A 264 10.95 31.62 -1.82
C ASP A 264 11.25 32.49 -0.59
N GLY A 265 12.41 33.17 -0.52
CA GLY A 265 12.89 33.85 0.66
C GLY A 265 11.93 34.93 1.20
N GLU A 266 11.55 35.90 0.35
CA GLU A 266 10.64 36.97 0.75
C GLU A 266 9.21 36.48 1.10
N PRO A 267 8.56 35.62 0.30
CA PRO A 267 7.27 35.04 0.66
C PRO A 267 7.31 34.25 1.96
N LEU A 268 8.38 33.48 2.23
CA LEU A 268 8.51 32.72 3.47
C LEU A 268 8.72 33.64 4.70
N GLN A 269 9.43 34.78 4.54
CA GLN A 269 9.52 35.77 5.62
C GLN A 269 8.18 36.42 5.93
N LYS A 270 7.40 36.78 4.91
CA LYS A 270 6.02 37.29 5.10
C LYS A 270 5.15 36.26 5.80
N LEU A 271 5.24 34.99 5.37
CA LEU A 271 4.50 33.89 5.96
C LEU A 271 4.90 33.68 7.44
N PHE A 272 6.22 33.71 7.72
CA PHE A 272 6.73 33.61 9.08
C PHE A 272 6.10 34.67 10.02
N MET A 273 5.96 35.91 9.56
CA MET A 273 5.34 36.97 10.38
C MET A 273 3.86 36.70 10.68
N LEU A 274 3.13 36.06 9.76
CA LEU A 274 1.72 35.69 9.96
C LEU A 274 1.54 34.52 10.92
N VAL A 275 2.40 33.48 10.83
CA VAL A 275 2.27 32.24 11.62
C VAL A 275 3.15 32.20 12.87
N ARG A 276 3.86 33.28 13.17
CA ARG A 276 4.86 33.34 14.25
C ARG A 276 4.33 32.92 15.61
N SER A 277 3.07 33.22 15.92
CA SER A 277 2.42 32.87 17.18
C SER A 277 2.28 31.37 17.39
N GLU A 278 2.23 30.60 16.29
CA GLU A 278 2.05 29.15 16.30
C GLU A 278 3.39 28.39 16.27
N LEU A 279 4.47 29.08 15.94
CA LEU A 279 5.80 28.51 16.05
C LEU A 279 6.18 28.37 17.52
N ASN A 280 6.68 27.23 17.95
CA ASN A 280 7.07 26.94 19.33
C ASN A 280 8.35 27.72 19.74
N LEU A 281 8.38 29.03 19.50
CA LEU A 281 9.51 29.89 19.84
C LEU A 281 9.43 30.38 21.29
N ASP A 282 10.56 30.39 21.99
CA ASP A 282 10.63 30.95 23.34
C ASP A 282 10.47 32.47 23.28
N LEU A 283 9.36 32.97 23.88
CA LEU A 283 9.03 34.39 23.91
C LEU A 283 10.07 35.22 24.66
N LYS A 284 10.80 34.63 25.61
CA LYS A 284 11.84 35.34 26.39
C LYS A 284 13.06 35.70 25.58
N ASN A 285 13.45 34.81 24.62
CA ASN A 285 14.66 34.93 23.78
C ASN A 285 14.32 34.94 22.28
N ILE A 286 13.25 35.63 21.92
CA ILE A 286 12.63 35.54 20.60
C ILE A 286 13.59 35.83 19.42
N LYS A 287 14.55 36.76 19.57
CA LYS A 287 15.53 37.07 18.52
C LYS A 287 16.52 35.93 18.30
N GLN A 288 16.95 35.26 19.38
CA GLN A 288 17.87 34.12 19.29
C GLN A 288 17.14 32.88 18.70
N GLU A 289 15.93 32.60 19.17
CA GLU A 289 15.12 31.50 18.65
C GLU A 289 14.74 31.71 17.18
N GLN A 290 14.43 32.94 16.78
CA GLN A 290 14.21 33.27 15.38
C GLN A 290 15.48 33.06 14.52
N ALA A 291 16.65 33.49 15.02
CA ALA A 291 17.91 33.24 14.33
C ALA A 291 18.24 31.76 14.25
N LYS A 292 17.94 30.98 15.31
CA LYS A 292 18.11 29.52 15.33
C LYS A 292 17.15 28.84 14.36
N PHE A 293 15.90 29.28 14.27
CA PHE A 293 14.90 28.78 13.32
C PHE A 293 15.39 28.92 11.87
N TRP A 294 15.87 30.11 11.48
CA TRP A 294 16.39 30.38 10.14
C TRP A 294 17.75 29.71 9.83
N LYS A 295 18.49 29.26 10.86
CA LYS A 295 19.72 28.46 10.68
C LYS A 295 19.46 27.01 10.38
N GLN A 296 18.24 26.51 10.56
CA GLN A 296 17.87 25.14 10.19
C GLN A 296 17.96 24.94 8.68
N HIS A 297 17.92 23.68 8.25
CA HIS A 297 17.92 23.37 6.83
C HIS A 297 16.73 24.06 6.12
N PRO A 298 16.95 24.77 5.01
CA PRO A 298 15.91 25.59 4.38
C PRO A 298 14.64 24.84 4.00
N ALA A 299 14.73 23.54 3.63
CA ALA A 299 13.58 22.71 3.34
C ALA A 299 12.72 22.45 4.59
N LEU A 300 13.33 22.28 5.78
CA LEU A 300 12.60 22.13 7.05
C LEU A 300 11.84 23.40 7.39
N VAL A 301 12.52 24.55 7.34
CA VAL A 301 11.90 25.87 7.56
C VAL A 301 10.71 26.09 6.63
N LYS A 302 10.90 25.80 5.35
CA LYS A 302 9.84 25.90 4.34
C LYS A 302 8.66 25.00 4.66
N THR A 303 8.92 23.74 4.97
CA THR A 303 7.89 22.74 5.28
C THR A 303 7.10 23.12 6.53
N GLU A 304 7.79 23.53 7.60
CA GLU A 304 7.17 23.95 8.85
C GLU A 304 6.27 25.17 8.64
N LEU A 305 6.76 26.19 7.93
CA LEU A 305 5.97 27.38 7.62
C LEU A 305 4.74 27.06 6.79
N LEU A 306 4.85 26.16 5.80
CA LEU A 306 3.72 25.73 4.98
C LEU A 306 2.67 24.94 5.78
N ILE A 307 3.10 24.09 6.71
CA ILE A 307 2.18 23.37 7.59
C ILE A 307 1.48 24.36 8.54
N GLN A 308 2.23 25.28 9.16
CA GLN A 308 1.65 26.28 10.04
C GLN A 308 0.66 27.20 9.30
N ALA A 309 0.95 27.60 8.07
CA ALA A 309 0.01 28.33 7.21
C ALA A 309 -1.29 27.56 6.94
N HIS A 310 -1.19 26.22 6.82
CA HIS A 310 -2.36 25.38 6.71
C HIS A 310 -3.18 25.36 8.01
N LEU A 311 -2.52 25.16 9.15
CA LEU A 311 -3.18 25.08 10.44
C LEU A 311 -3.88 26.39 10.82
N THR A 312 -3.28 27.54 10.49
CA THR A 312 -3.86 28.88 10.71
C THR A 312 -4.82 29.33 9.60
N ARG A 313 -4.96 28.51 8.53
CA ARG A 313 -5.79 28.81 7.33
C ARG A 313 -5.31 30.04 6.53
N GLU A 314 -4.06 30.47 6.71
CA GLU A 314 -3.44 31.61 6.02
C GLU A 314 -2.83 31.21 4.65
N THR A 315 -3.61 30.46 3.86
CA THR A 315 -3.15 29.94 2.55
C THR A 315 -3.28 30.95 1.43
N SER A 316 -4.01 32.04 1.62
CA SER A 316 -4.19 33.12 0.63
C SER A 316 -2.91 33.91 0.37
N ALA A 317 -1.98 33.93 1.30
CA ALA A 317 -0.70 34.62 1.21
C ALA A 317 0.37 33.83 0.39
N LEU A 318 0.06 32.61 -0.05
CA LEU A 318 1.01 31.75 -0.76
C LEU A 318 1.13 32.13 -2.23
N SER A 319 2.37 32.28 -2.72
CA SER A 319 2.64 32.41 -4.16
C SER A 319 2.25 31.12 -4.93
N PRO A 320 1.99 31.18 -6.23
CA PRO A 320 1.59 29.98 -7.01
C PRO A 320 2.59 28.82 -6.91
N GLU A 321 3.88 29.12 -6.77
CA GLU A 321 4.92 28.12 -6.61
C GLU A 321 4.90 27.49 -5.21
N LEU A 322 4.79 28.32 -4.16
CA LEU A 322 4.63 27.83 -2.79
C LEU A 322 3.33 27.05 -2.63
N GLN A 323 2.26 27.42 -3.35
CA GLN A 323 1.01 26.66 -3.31
C GLN A 323 1.14 25.26 -3.92
N ARG A 324 2.02 25.07 -4.91
CA ARG A 324 2.34 23.74 -5.46
C ARG A 324 3.09 22.88 -4.41
N ASP A 325 4.10 23.47 -3.78
CA ASP A 325 4.88 22.79 -2.74
C ASP A 325 4.01 22.51 -1.50
N PHE A 326 3.16 23.44 -1.12
CA PHE A 326 2.14 23.28 -0.07
C PHE A 326 1.23 22.06 -0.31
N LYS A 327 0.70 21.91 -1.53
CA LYS A 327 -0.10 20.74 -1.89
C LYS A 327 0.72 19.46 -1.76
N ARG A 328 2.00 19.48 -2.16
CA ARG A 328 2.89 18.33 -2.04
C ARG A 328 3.14 17.95 -0.58
N VAL A 329 3.38 18.92 0.29
CA VAL A 329 3.53 18.70 1.75
C VAL A 329 2.29 18.02 2.33
N LEU A 330 1.10 18.53 2.04
CA LEU A 330 -0.14 17.96 2.56
C LEU A 330 -0.49 16.60 1.96
N GLU A 331 -0.13 16.34 0.71
CA GLU A 331 -0.32 15.04 0.05
C GLU A 331 0.46 13.91 0.76
N LEU A 332 1.67 14.22 1.20
CA LEU A 332 2.55 13.28 1.87
C LEU A 332 2.17 13.07 3.36
N ALA A 333 1.59 14.09 4.00
CA ALA A 333 1.37 14.12 5.44
C ALA A 333 0.67 12.87 6.02
N PRO A 334 -0.44 12.33 5.48
CA PRO A 334 -1.11 11.18 6.09
C PRO A 334 -0.26 9.91 6.14
N ARG A 335 0.53 9.67 5.08
CA ARG A 335 1.44 8.50 5.03
C ARG A 335 2.59 8.63 6.01
N LEU A 336 3.18 9.82 6.09
CA LEU A 336 4.28 10.12 7.01
C LEU A 336 3.82 10.06 8.47
N LEU A 337 2.62 10.55 8.77
CA LEU A 337 2.03 10.45 10.11
C LEU A 337 1.72 9.01 10.50
N GLU A 338 1.27 8.18 9.56
CA GLU A 338 1.06 6.75 9.81
C GLU A 338 2.37 6.05 10.19
N GLU A 339 3.46 6.31 9.46
CA GLU A 339 4.76 5.74 9.79
C GLU A 339 5.33 6.32 11.09
N LEU A 340 5.13 7.60 11.34
CA LEU A 340 5.52 8.24 12.60
C LEU A 340 4.77 7.61 13.80
N MET A 341 3.48 7.29 13.62
CA MET A 341 2.69 6.58 14.63
C MET A 341 3.24 5.18 14.91
N LYS A 342 3.56 4.42 13.86
CA LYS A 342 4.21 3.10 14.01
C LYS A 342 5.52 3.21 14.79
N MET A 343 6.32 4.25 14.50
CA MET A 343 7.58 4.48 15.23
C MET A 343 7.37 4.87 16.70
N ALA A 344 6.25 5.47 17.05
CA ALA A 344 5.92 5.80 18.43
C ALA A 344 5.51 4.57 19.24
N VAL A 345 4.82 3.61 18.61
CA VAL A 345 4.28 2.41 19.29
C VAL A 345 5.15 1.17 19.15
N ILE A 346 6.22 1.20 18.35
CA ILE A 346 7.12 0.06 18.20
C ILE A 346 8.01 -0.10 19.43
N PRO A 347 8.12 -1.31 20.04
CA PRO A 347 9.08 -1.58 21.10
C PRO A 347 10.52 -1.35 20.65
N ARG A 348 11.34 -0.76 21.52
CA ARG A 348 12.78 -0.52 21.26
C ARG A 348 13.70 -1.65 21.72
N SER A 349 13.17 -2.57 22.49
CA SER A 349 13.85 -3.77 22.96
C SER A 349 12.87 -4.93 22.98
N THR A 350 13.38 -6.15 23.09
CA THR A 350 12.57 -7.39 23.11
C THR A 350 11.57 -7.43 24.25
N GLN A 351 11.88 -6.80 25.38
CA GLN A 351 11.00 -6.66 26.56
C GLN A 351 10.43 -5.24 26.71
N GLY A 352 10.61 -4.38 25.69
CA GLY A 352 10.18 -3.00 25.73
C GLY A 352 8.74 -2.81 25.27
N HIS A 353 8.23 -1.61 25.55
CA HIS A 353 6.91 -1.18 25.12
C HIS A 353 7.01 0.04 24.20
N GLY A 354 5.97 0.29 23.40
CA GLY A 354 5.83 1.56 22.72
C GLY A 354 5.58 2.73 23.69
N TRP A 355 5.49 3.94 23.19
CA TRP A 355 5.32 5.14 24.01
C TRP A 355 3.98 5.83 23.77
N LEU A 356 3.18 5.93 24.83
CA LEU A 356 1.83 6.46 24.76
C LEU A 356 1.78 7.96 24.41
N ARG A 357 2.57 8.82 25.11
CA ARG A 357 2.51 10.28 24.91
C ARG A 357 2.91 10.70 23.49
N PRO A 358 4.01 10.19 22.90
CA PRO A 358 4.31 10.44 21.50
C PRO A 358 3.22 9.95 20.56
N ALA A 359 2.64 8.77 20.81
CA ALA A 359 1.57 8.21 19.98
C ALA A 359 0.33 9.11 19.96
N ILE A 360 -0.13 9.57 21.13
CA ILE A 360 -1.22 10.55 21.25
C ILE A 360 -0.87 11.84 20.48
N GLY A 361 0.36 12.35 20.65
CA GLY A 361 0.79 13.57 19.97
C GLY A 361 0.81 13.45 18.44
N VAL A 362 1.13 12.26 17.89
CA VAL A 362 1.08 12.01 16.43
C VAL A 362 -0.38 12.05 15.94
N VAL A 363 -1.31 11.43 16.68
CA VAL A 363 -2.73 11.47 16.29
C VAL A 363 -3.29 12.88 16.40
N GLU A 364 -2.97 13.62 17.46
CA GLU A 364 -3.35 15.03 17.61
C GLU A 364 -2.81 15.89 16.45
N LEU A 365 -1.57 15.66 16.01
CA LEU A 365 -1.02 16.33 14.83
C LEU A 365 -1.79 15.97 13.55
N SER A 366 -2.16 14.70 13.39
CA SER A 366 -2.98 14.26 12.26
C SER A 366 -4.32 14.96 12.22
N GLN A 367 -5.02 15.00 13.36
CA GLN A 367 -6.31 15.71 13.51
C GLN A 367 -6.16 17.19 13.15
N CYS A 368 -5.14 17.88 13.69
CA CYS A 368 -4.88 19.28 13.40
C CYS A 368 -4.64 19.52 11.90
N ILE A 369 -3.84 18.67 11.23
CA ILE A 369 -3.58 18.81 9.81
C ILE A 369 -4.84 18.55 8.97
N ILE A 370 -5.65 17.54 9.31
CA ILE A 370 -6.87 17.25 8.56
C ILE A 370 -7.93 18.34 8.73
N GLN A 371 -8.10 18.85 9.95
CA GLN A 371 -9.10 19.86 10.26
C GLN A 371 -8.62 21.31 10.02
N ALA A 372 -7.34 21.52 9.71
CA ALA A 372 -6.72 22.83 9.64
C ALA A 372 -6.98 23.65 10.90
N VAL A 373 -6.57 23.13 12.06
CA VAL A 373 -6.73 23.75 13.38
C VAL A 373 -5.35 23.86 14.03
N PRO A 374 -4.98 25.05 14.56
CA PRO A 374 -3.67 25.26 15.17
C PRO A 374 -3.53 24.50 16.50
N PHE A 375 -2.31 24.08 16.81
CA PHE A 375 -2.00 23.38 18.06
C PHE A 375 -2.26 24.20 19.32
N SER A 376 -2.12 25.53 19.23
CA SER A 376 -2.44 26.45 20.32
C SER A 376 -3.90 26.31 20.78
N ALA A 377 -4.81 26.02 19.87
CA ALA A 377 -6.24 25.85 20.17
C ALA A 377 -6.56 24.61 21.04
N ARG A 378 -5.61 23.63 21.14
CA ARG A 378 -5.72 22.48 22.03
C ARG A 378 -5.29 22.75 23.46
N LYS A 379 -4.62 23.86 23.71
CA LYS A 379 -4.25 24.23 25.09
C LYS A 379 -5.49 24.49 25.92
N ALA A 380 -5.54 23.84 27.07
CA ALA A 380 -6.67 24.01 27.99
C ALA A 380 -6.88 25.51 28.32
N ALA A 381 -8.06 26.00 28.02
CA ALA A 381 -8.47 27.33 28.32
C ALA A 381 -9.88 27.28 29.00
N GLY A 382 -9.98 27.81 30.19
CA GLY A 382 -11.28 27.99 30.83
C GLY A 382 -12.00 26.74 31.33
N GLY A 383 -11.28 25.63 31.62
CA GLY A 383 -11.84 24.42 32.25
C GLY A 383 -12.15 23.26 31.29
N SER A 384 -11.89 23.39 30.01
CA SER A 384 -11.97 22.29 29.05
C SER A 384 -10.59 21.63 28.88
N ALA A 385 -10.49 20.31 29.02
CA ALA A 385 -9.25 19.55 28.83
C ALA A 385 -8.74 19.61 27.38
N GLU A 386 -9.62 19.80 26.40
CA GLU A 386 -9.33 19.75 24.96
C GLU A 386 -9.21 21.16 24.33
N GLY A 387 -9.36 22.25 25.10
CA GLY A 387 -9.32 23.60 24.58
C GLY A 387 -10.51 23.94 23.66
N ILE A 388 -10.26 24.84 22.70
CA ILE A 388 -11.28 25.29 21.73
C ILE A 388 -11.20 24.52 20.39
N ALA A 389 -10.21 23.66 20.22
CA ALA A 389 -9.94 22.96 18.97
C ALA A 389 -11.16 22.16 18.43
N PRO A 390 -11.94 21.42 19.25
CA PRO A 390 -13.11 20.69 18.77
C PRO A 390 -14.19 21.59 18.14
N PHE A 391 -14.33 22.81 18.58
CA PHE A 391 -15.28 23.77 18.00
C PHE A 391 -14.79 24.32 16.66
N LEU A 392 -13.47 24.54 16.50
CA LEU A 392 -12.90 25.13 15.29
C LEU A 392 -12.98 24.21 14.06
N GLN A 393 -13.26 22.92 14.22
CA GLN A 393 -13.51 22.02 13.10
C GLN A 393 -14.93 22.19 12.52
N LEU A 394 -15.87 22.77 13.28
CA LEU A 394 -17.23 23.00 12.81
C LEU A 394 -17.25 24.11 11.75
N PRO A 395 -18.15 24.02 10.75
CA PRO A 395 -18.31 25.07 9.76
C PRO A 395 -18.80 26.38 10.45
N HIS A 396 -18.35 27.49 9.89
CA HIS A 396 -18.74 28.86 10.36
C HIS A 396 -18.28 29.24 11.78
N PHE A 397 -17.60 28.35 12.51
CA PHE A 397 -17.07 28.65 13.83
C PHE A 397 -15.77 29.44 13.77
N SER A 398 -15.70 30.45 14.66
CA SER A 398 -14.50 31.25 14.91
C SER A 398 -14.28 31.40 16.41
N GLU A 399 -13.10 31.82 16.85
CA GLU A 399 -12.83 32.07 18.27
C GLU A 399 -13.81 33.08 18.90
N ALA A 400 -14.26 34.07 18.13
CA ALA A 400 -15.22 35.06 18.60
C ALA A 400 -16.58 34.44 18.94
N ILE A 401 -17.04 33.50 18.10
CA ILE A 401 -18.28 32.74 18.31
C ILE A 401 -18.14 31.84 19.54
N ILE A 402 -17.02 31.12 19.66
CA ILE A 402 -16.73 30.22 20.78
C ILE A 402 -16.75 31.03 22.12
N LYS A 403 -16.12 32.20 22.15
CA LYS A 403 -16.13 33.08 23.31
C LYS A 403 -17.55 33.57 23.69
N LYS A 404 -18.44 33.78 22.69
CA LYS A 404 -19.84 34.12 22.94
C LYS A 404 -20.61 32.96 23.57
N ILE A 405 -20.47 31.77 23.02
CA ILE A 405 -21.12 30.54 23.49
C ILE A 405 -20.64 30.15 24.88
N ALA A 406 -19.34 30.30 25.18
CA ALA A 406 -18.77 30.03 26.50
C ALA A 406 -19.38 30.89 27.63
N ARG A 407 -19.82 32.11 27.30
CA ARG A 407 -20.56 32.98 28.26
C ARG A 407 -21.93 32.41 28.65
N LYS A 408 -22.51 31.54 27.84
CA LYS A 408 -23.76 30.81 28.08
C LYS A 408 -23.56 29.43 28.72
N LYS A 409 -22.41 29.21 29.35
CA LYS A 409 -21.99 27.97 30.05
C LYS A 409 -21.66 26.79 29.15
N VAL A 410 -21.71 26.91 27.84
CA VAL A 410 -21.23 25.89 26.91
C VAL A 410 -19.70 26.02 26.80
N ARG A 411 -18.96 25.28 27.61
CA ARG A 411 -17.50 25.40 27.74
C ARG A 411 -16.75 24.24 27.10
N SER A 412 -17.36 23.06 27.08
CA SER A 412 -16.83 21.87 26.43
C SER A 412 -17.61 21.59 25.16
N PHE A 413 -16.96 20.87 24.23
CA PHE A 413 -17.63 20.39 23.03
C PHE A 413 -18.77 19.43 23.36
N GLN A 414 -18.62 18.63 24.43
CA GLN A 414 -19.65 17.72 24.91
C GLN A 414 -20.90 18.47 25.35
N ASP A 415 -20.77 19.64 25.99
CA ASP A 415 -21.92 20.45 26.37
C ASP A 415 -22.77 20.85 25.15
N LEU A 416 -22.11 21.17 24.02
CA LEU A 416 -22.81 21.49 22.76
C LEU A 416 -23.43 20.25 22.14
N TRP A 417 -22.73 19.12 22.22
CA TRP A 417 -23.19 17.86 21.64
C TRP A 417 -24.43 17.29 22.32
N ASP A 418 -24.51 17.38 23.66
CA ASP A 418 -25.58 16.82 24.46
C ASP A 418 -26.85 17.71 24.49
N MET A 419 -26.78 18.94 23.93
CA MET A 419 -27.94 19.80 23.80
C MET A 419 -28.99 19.22 22.84
N THR A 420 -30.27 19.51 23.09
CA THR A 420 -31.32 19.20 22.14
C THR A 420 -31.14 20.00 20.85
N LEU A 421 -31.66 19.50 19.74
CA LEU A 421 -31.58 20.20 18.44
C LEU A 421 -32.18 21.62 18.53
N GLN A 422 -33.26 21.78 19.27
CA GLN A 422 -33.95 23.05 19.42
C GLN A 422 -33.13 24.06 20.23
N ASP A 423 -32.62 23.67 21.41
CA ASP A 423 -31.81 24.53 22.27
C ASP A 423 -30.51 24.93 21.59
N ARG A 424 -29.89 23.96 20.82
CA ARG A 424 -28.68 24.21 20.07
C ARG A 424 -28.92 25.18 18.90
N ALA A 425 -30.00 25.00 18.15
CA ALA A 425 -30.39 25.91 17.08
C ALA A 425 -30.67 27.33 17.62
N GLU A 426 -31.33 27.45 18.77
CA GLU A 426 -31.58 28.74 19.44
C GLU A 426 -30.27 29.39 19.90
N LEU A 427 -29.37 28.64 20.53
CA LEU A 427 -28.04 29.09 20.92
C LEU A 427 -27.22 29.61 19.74
N LEU A 428 -27.20 28.86 18.65
CA LEU A 428 -26.42 29.18 17.45
C LEU A 428 -26.99 30.38 16.67
N THR A 429 -28.30 30.54 16.64
CA THR A 429 -28.92 31.73 16.01
C THR A 429 -28.87 32.98 16.88
N GLN A 430 -29.31 32.90 18.12
CA GLN A 430 -29.45 34.10 19.00
C GLN A 430 -28.13 34.55 19.61
N VAL A 431 -27.26 33.62 20.02
CA VAL A 431 -25.98 33.93 20.70
C VAL A 431 -24.81 33.99 19.76
N ALA A 432 -24.64 32.98 18.91
CA ALA A 432 -23.56 32.95 17.94
C ALA A 432 -23.81 33.92 16.77
N GLY A 433 -25.10 34.15 16.40
CA GLY A 433 -25.48 35.04 15.30
C GLY A 433 -25.36 34.36 13.94
N LEU A 434 -25.51 33.01 13.87
CA LEU A 434 -25.49 32.25 12.63
C LEU A 434 -26.87 32.32 11.94
N SER A 435 -26.87 32.33 10.62
CA SER A 435 -28.09 32.20 9.81
C SER A 435 -28.65 30.77 9.89
N ALA A 436 -29.93 30.59 9.54
CA ALA A 436 -30.54 29.26 9.54
C ALA A 436 -29.82 28.24 8.66
N SER A 437 -29.29 28.67 7.50
CA SER A 437 -28.48 27.80 6.61
C SER A 437 -27.13 27.42 7.22
N GLU A 438 -26.50 28.30 7.95
CA GLU A 438 -25.23 28.01 8.65
C GLU A 438 -25.45 27.08 9.83
N VAL A 439 -26.56 27.23 10.57
CA VAL A 439 -26.97 26.28 11.63
C VAL A 439 -27.18 24.89 11.02
N GLN A 440 -27.86 24.80 9.89
CA GLN A 440 -28.07 23.52 9.22
C GLN A 440 -26.74 22.88 8.78
N ASP A 441 -25.77 23.67 8.32
CA ASP A 441 -24.42 23.17 8.01
C ASP A 441 -23.73 22.59 9.26
N VAL A 442 -23.86 23.24 10.41
CA VAL A 442 -23.31 22.77 11.69
C VAL A 442 -23.96 21.44 12.10
N GLU A 443 -25.31 21.40 12.10
CA GLU A 443 -26.05 20.18 12.47
C GLU A 443 -25.65 18.97 11.55
N MET A 444 -25.55 19.20 10.25
CA MET A 444 -25.13 18.18 9.30
C MET A 444 -23.73 17.62 9.63
N VAL A 445 -22.82 18.46 10.11
CA VAL A 445 -21.47 18.03 10.52
C VAL A 445 -21.53 17.28 11.85
N LEU A 446 -22.31 17.74 12.82
CA LEU A 446 -22.50 17.07 14.10
C LEU A 446 -23.11 15.66 13.93
N GLU A 447 -24.09 15.51 13.02
CA GLU A 447 -24.66 14.20 12.69
C GLU A 447 -23.64 13.23 12.04
N MET A 448 -22.65 13.77 11.35
CA MET A 448 -21.57 12.98 10.76
C MET A 448 -20.47 12.60 11.73
N MET A 449 -20.33 13.29 12.86
CA MET A 449 -19.29 13.00 13.84
C MET A 449 -19.52 11.63 14.49
N PRO A 450 -18.46 10.83 14.67
CA PRO A 450 -18.59 9.49 15.23
C PRO A 450 -18.74 9.53 16.75
N SER A 451 -19.71 8.78 17.28
CA SER A 451 -19.78 8.38 18.67
C SER A 451 -19.24 6.96 18.81
N ILE A 452 -18.33 6.75 19.74
CA ILE A 452 -17.55 5.52 19.84
C ILE A 452 -17.76 4.87 21.21
N THR A 453 -17.99 3.54 21.20
CA THR A 453 -17.96 2.69 22.39
C THR A 453 -16.90 1.61 22.21
N VAL A 454 -16.19 1.29 23.30
CA VAL A 454 -15.12 0.29 23.33
C VAL A 454 -15.36 -0.67 24.48
N GLU A 455 -15.48 -1.95 24.17
CA GLU A 455 -15.55 -3.06 25.13
C GLU A 455 -14.22 -3.82 25.04
N VAL A 456 -13.48 -3.95 26.14
CA VAL A 456 -12.17 -4.62 26.16
C VAL A 456 -12.16 -5.72 27.18
N THR A 457 -11.72 -6.90 26.77
CA THR A 457 -11.40 -8.06 27.65
C THR A 457 -9.94 -8.45 27.48
N CYS A 458 -9.34 -8.92 28.55
CA CYS A 458 -7.97 -9.44 28.57
C CYS A 458 -8.00 -10.79 29.28
N GLU A 459 -7.70 -11.84 28.55
CA GLU A 459 -7.83 -13.23 29.01
C GLU A 459 -6.61 -14.05 28.59
N THR A 460 -6.29 -15.09 29.33
CA THR A 460 -5.30 -16.10 28.95
C THR A 460 -5.99 -17.31 28.36
N GLU A 461 -5.39 -17.95 27.36
CA GLU A 461 -5.95 -19.12 26.71
C GLU A 461 -5.90 -20.32 27.67
N GLY A 462 -7.08 -20.83 28.13
CA GLY A 462 -7.22 -22.08 28.86
C GLY A 462 -6.90 -22.04 30.35
N GLU A 463 -6.63 -20.89 30.95
CA GLU A 463 -6.33 -20.73 32.37
C GLU A 463 -7.25 -19.73 33.07
N GLU A 464 -7.63 -20.02 34.32
CA GLU A 464 -8.34 -19.07 35.18
C GLU A 464 -7.33 -18.06 35.79
N GLY A 465 -7.29 -16.85 35.27
CA GLY A 465 -6.45 -15.76 35.72
C GLY A 465 -5.14 -15.60 34.92
N ILE A 466 -4.55 -14.41 35.02
CA ILE A 466 -3.32 -14.04 34.30
C ILE A 466 -2.14 -14.22 35.27
N GLN A 467 -1.14 -14.99 34.90
CA GLN A 467 0.10 -15.17 35.66
C GLN A 467 1.25 -14.38 34.99
N GLU A 468 2.31 -14.11 35.76
CA GLU A 468 3.52 -13.48 35.28
C GLU A 468 4.15 -14.26 34.13
N GLY A 469 4.39 -13.58 32.99
CA GLY A 469 5.00 -14.16 31.80
C GLY A 469 4.03 -14.83 30.84
N ASP A 470 2.73 -14.91 31.15
CA ASP A 470 1.72 -15.48 30.28
C ASP A 470 1.49 -14.63 29.03
N ILE A 471 1.04 -15.28 27.98
CA ILE A 471 0.58 -14.59 26.78
C ILE A 471 -0.90 -14.24 26.96
N VAL A 472 -1.17 -12.96 27.19
CA VAL A 472 -2.52 -12.42 27.36
C VAL A 472 -3.10 -12.02 26.01
N THR A 473 -4.27 -12.54 25.69
CA THR A 473 -5.06 -12.14 24.53
C THR A 473 -5.94 -10.95 24.88
N VAL A 474 -5.72 -9.85 24.18
CA VAL A 474 -6.59 -8.67 24.22
C VAL A 474 -7.65 -8.84 23.14
N GLN A 475 -8.90 -8.79 23.55
CA GLN A 475 -10.04 -8.72 22.64
C GLN A 475 -10.79 -7.42 22.88
N ALA A 476 -10.93 -6.60 21.85
CA ALA A 476 -11.68 -5.35 21.95
C ALA A 476 -12.72 -5.23 20.83
N TRP A 477 -13.97 -4.99 21.23
CA TRP A 477 -15.02 -4.61 20.31
C TRP A 477 -15.15 -3.11 20.28
N VAL A 478 -14.88 -2.55 19.11
CA VAL A 478 -14.98 -1.11 18.85
C VAL A 478 -16.22 -0.87 18.01
N THR A 479 -17.21 -0.20 18.58
CA THR A 479 -18.47 0.11 17.89
C THR A 479 -18.56 1.58 17.59
N LEU A 480 -18.80 1.91 16.32
CA LEU A 480 -18.97 3.28 15.84
C LEU A 480 -20.43 3.51 15.46
N LYS A 481 -21.01 4.58 16.01
CA LYS A 481 -22.36 5.05 15.70
C LYS A 481 -22.32 6.50 15.28
N ARG A 482 -23.20 6.89 14.35
CA ARG A 482 -23.45 8.27 13.97
C ARG A 482 -24.93 8.54 13.99
N ALA A 483 -25.32 9.79 14.25
CA ALA A 483 -26.71 10.18 14.28
C ALA A 483 -27.43 9.97 12.94
N ASN A 484 -26.70 10.08 11.82
CA ASN A 484 -27.20 9.80 10.47
C ASN A 484 -27.18 8.30 10.08
N GLY A 485 -26.82 7.39 10.99
CA GLY A 485 -26.78 5.94 10.76
C GLY A 485 -25.67 5.43 9.83
N LEU A 486 -24.77 6.27 9.35
CA LEU A 486 -23.67 5.88 8.46
C LEU A 486 -22.49 5.29 9.24
N ILE A 487 -22.01 4.12 8.84
CA ILE A 487 -20.83 3.48 9.44
C ILE A 487 -19.55 4.05 8.81
N GLY A 488 -19.44 3.94 7.48
CA GLY A 488 -18.30 4.44 6.72
C GLY A 488 -18.58 5.79 6.06
N ALA A 489 -17.91 6.85 6.51
CA ALA A 489 -18.04 8.19 5.93
C ALA A 489 -16.67 8.86 5.83
N LEU A 490 -16.57 9.88 4.97
CA LEU A 490 -15.37 10.72 4.93
C LEU A 490 -15.54 11.87 5.92
N PRO A 491 -14.46 12.28 6.61
CA PRO A 491 -14.52 13.35 7.57
C PRO A 491 -14.87 14.70 6.93
N HIS A 492 -15.55 15.56 7.67
CA HIS A 492 -15.65 16.97 7.33
C HIS A 492 -14.24 17.58 7.40
N ALA A 493 -13.67 17.93 6.27
CA ALA A 493 -12.32 18.49 6.19
C ALA A 493 -12.22 19.46 5.00
N PRO A 494 -12.90 20.61 5.03
CA PRO A 494 -13.04 21.52 3.88
C PRO A 494 -11.72 22.11 3.43
N TYR A 495 -10.79 22.33 4.34
CA TYR A 495 -9.49 22.96 4.09
C TYR A 495 -8.41 21.97 3.64
N TYR A 496 -8.59 20.67 3.89
CA TYR A 496 -7.65 19.64 3.46
C TYR A 496 -7.94 19.24 2.01
N PRO A 497 -7.00 19.43 1.05
CA PRO A 497 -7.33 19.37 -0.39
C PRO A 497 -7.44 17.96 -0.97
N PHE A 498 -7.04 16.91 -0.22
CA PHE A 498 -7.00 15.54 -0.71
C PHE A 498 -8.10 14.66 -0.13
N HIS A 499 -8.30 13.51 -0.74
CA HIS A 499 -9.16 12.47 -0.21
C HIS A 499 -8.50 11.84 1.03
N LYS A 500 -9.22 11.75 2.12
CA LYS A 500 -8.77 11.13 3.37
C LYS A 500 -9.89 10.29 3.94
N GLU A 501 -9.60 9.03 4.19
CA GLU A 501 -10.49 8.11 4.89
C GLU A 501 -10.25 8.23 6.39
N GLU A 502 -11.29 8.05 7.18
CA GLU A 502 -11.18 8.00 8.62
C GLU A 502 -10.51 6.70 9.05
N ASN A 503 -9.47 6.80 9.87
CA ASN A 503 -8.85 5.66 10.52
C ASN A 503 -8.77 5.93 12.02
N TYR A 504 -8.75 4.85 12.76
CA TYR A 504 -8.66 4.86 14.22
C TYR A 504 -7.45 4.06 14.66
N TRP A 505 -6.87 4.47 15.78
CA TRP A 505 -5.82 3.72 16.44
C TRP A 505 -6.32 3.24 17.78
N PHE A 506 -6.40 1.92 17.94
CA PHE A 506 -6.63 1.30 19.24
C PHE A 506 -5.27 1.13 19.93
N LEU A 507 -5.16 1.61 21.18
CA LEU A 507 -3.99 1.46 22.03
C LEU A 507 -4.44 0.90 23.37
N LEU A 508 -3.77 -0.15 23.86
CA LEU A 508 -3.82 -0.55 25.25
C LEU A 508 -2.53 -0.09 25.93
N ALA A 509 -2.63 0.73 26.95
CA ALA A 509 -1.47 1.41 27.51
C ALA A 509 -1.56 1.60 29.03
N ASP A 510 -0.40 1.73 29.65
CA ASP A 510 -0.24 2.19 31.01
C ASP A 510 0.09 3.69 31.00
N PRO A 511 -0.85 4.55 31.39
CA PRO A 511 -0.63 6.00 31.39
C PRO A 511 0.36 6.45 32.46
N SER A 512 0.58 5.67 33.52
CA SER A 512 1.50 6.01 34.61
C SER A 512 2.95 5.86 34.18
N LEU A 513 3.26 4.79 33.44
CA LEU A 513 4.59 4.49 32.91
C LEU A 513 4.82 5.03 31.52
N ASN A 514 3.80 5.61 30.89
CA ASN A 514 3.84 6.08 29.49
C ASN A 514 4.10 4.95 28.47
N ASN A 515 3.74 3.71 28.79
CA ASN A 515 3.96 2.54 27.97
C ASN A 515 2.71 2.15 27.19
N ALA A 516 2.87 1.92 25.88
CA ALA A 516 1.85 1.33 25.02
C ALA A 516 2.17 -0.18 24.87
N TRP A 517 1.30 -1.02 25.39
CA TRP A 517 1.48 -2.48 25.41
C TRP A 517 1.02 -3.11 24.10
N PHE A 518 -0.07 -2.59 23.55
CA PHE A 518 -0.62 -3.08 22.29
C PHE A 518 -1.15 -1.92 21.46
N SER A 519 -1.03 -2.02 20.14
CA SER A 519 -1.53 -1.03 19.19
C SER A 519 -2.02 -1.68 17.90
N GLN A 520 -3.18 -1.23 17.41
CA GLN A 520 -3.71 -1.69 16.12
C GLN A 520 -4.49 -0.57 15.44
N LYS A 521 -4.29 -0.47 14.11
CA LYS A 521 -5.08 0.42 13.26
C LYS A 521 -6.42 -0.21 12.91
N VAL A 522 -7.51 0.54 13.04
CA VAL A 522 -8.89 0.12 12.80
C VAL A 522 -9.51 0.99 11.71
N SER A 523 -10.15 0.40 10.72
CA SER A 523 -10.90 1.08 9.66
C SER A 523 -12.33 0.60 9.61
N PHE A 524 -13.26 1.54 9.41
CA PHE A 524 -14.70 1.24 9.27
C PHE A 524 -15.18 1.29 7.81
N MET A 525 -14.27 1.57 6.86
CA MET A 525 -14.62 1.76 5.45
C MET A 525 -14.86 0.45 4.71
N ASP A 526 -14.18 -0.64 5.08
CA ASP A 526 -14.29 -1.95 4.44
C ASP A 526 -14.94 -2.97 5.38
N GLU A 527 -16.25 -3.18 5.18
CA GLU A 527 -17.04 -4.14 5.95
C GLU A 527 -16.66 -5.59 5.62
N ALA A 528 -16.40 -5.89 4.33
CA ALA A 528 -16.07 -7.24 3.90
C ALA A 528 -14.74 -7.72 4.48
N ALA A 529 -13.72 -6.85 4.47
CA ALA A 529 -12.45 -7.14 5.11
C ALA A 529 -12.61 -7.33 6.62
N ALA A 530 -13.42 -6.52 7.27
CA ALA A 530 -13.70 -6.64 8.71
C ALA A 530 -14.40 -7.95 9.08
N ILE A 531 -15.36 -8.41 8.28
CA ILE A 531 -16.01 -9.71 8.45
C ILE A 531 -14.99 -10.83 8.35
N THR A 532 -14.14 -10.80 7.32
CA THR A 532 -13.10 -11.83 7.12
C THR A 532 -12.13 -11.88 8.29
N VAL A 533 -11.66 -10.72 8.77
CA VAL A 533 -10.74 -10.64 9.92
C VAL A 533 -11.40 -11.16 11.20
N ALA A 534 -12.65 -10.76 11.48
CA ALA A 534 -13.36 -11.21 12.67
C ALA A 534 -13.66 -12.71 12.64
N SER A 535 -14.09 -13.25 11.49
CA SER A 535 -14.37 -14.69 11.35
C SER A 535 -13.10 -15.52 11.57
N LYS A 536 -11.98 -15.13 10.95
CA LYS A 536 -10.71 -15.83 11.09
C LYS A 536 -10.18 -15.78 12.54
N ALA A 537 -10.23 -14.61 13.17
CA ALA A 537 -9.75 -14.43 14.54
C ALA A 537 -10.55 -15.27 15.57
N ILE A 538 -11.88 -15.38 15.36
CA ILE A 538 -12.73 -16.22 16.21
C ILE A 538 -12.48 -17.71 15.93
N GLU A 539 -12.31 -18.09 14.68
CA GLU A 539 -11.98 -19.47 14.30
C GLU A 539 -10.69 -19.91 14.98
N GLU A 540 -9.61 -19.12 14.89
CA GLU A 540 -8.34 -19.38 15.54
C GLU A 540 -8.47 -19.46 17.08
N ALA A 541 -9.25 -18.58 17.71
CA ALA A 541 -9.48 -18.60 19.16
C ALA A 541 -10.28 -19.81 19.63
N MET A 542 -11.30 -20.23 18.85
CA MET A 542 -12.15 -21.37 19.19
C MET A 542 -11.46 -22.71 18.93
N GLU A 543 -10.56 -22.79 17.92
CA GLU A 543 -9.69 -23.95 17.72
C GLU A 543 -8.75 -24.17 18.91
N GLY A 544 -8.17 -23.10 19.43
CA GLY A 544 -7.32 -23.15 20.64
C GLY A 544 -8.05 -23.68 21.90
N LEU A 545 -9.36 -23.43 21.98
CA LEU A 545 -10.21 -23.90 23.10
C LEU A 545 -10.82 -25.30 22.87
N GLY A 546 -10.60 -25.92 21.71
CA GLY A 546 -11.19 -27.23 21.39
C GLY A 546 -12.73 -27.20 21.24
N ALA A 547 -13.31 -26.07 20.88
CA ALA A 547 -14.74 -25.87 20.82
C ALA A 547 -15.39 -26.67 19.69
N SER A 548 -16.68 -27.02 19.87
CA SER A 548 -17.46 -27.68 18.82
C SER A 548 -17.64 -26.81 17.57
N ALA A 549 -17.55 -27.40 16.38
CA ALA A 549 -17.78 -26.71 15.11
C ALA A 549 -19.12 -25.94 15.04
N LYS A 550 -20.14 -26.42 15.79
CA LYS A 550 -21.44 -25.77 15.87
C LYS A 550 -21.39 -24.49 16.71
N ASP A 551 -20.65 -24.51 17.81
CA ASP A 551 -20.48 -23.35 18.69
C ASP A 551 -19.62 -22.29 18.00
N THR A 552 -18.54 -22.69 17.33
CA THR A 552 -17.72 -21.83 16.48
C THR A 552 -18.56 -21.14 15.40
N GLY A 553 -19.42 -21.90 14.70
CA GLY A 553 -20.31 -21.33 13.67
C GLY A 553 -21.33 -20.33 14.22
N ASN A 554 -21.86 -20.54 15.43
CA ASN A 554 -22.78 -19.60 16.07
C ASN A 554 -22.05 -18.30 16.48
N THR A 555 -20.88 -18.41 17.08
CA THR A 555 -20.06 -17.26 17.50
C THR A 555 -19.61 -16.42 16.30
N ILE A 556 -19.21 -17.07 15.20
CA ILE A 556 -18.87 -16.37 13.94
C ILE A 556 -20.10 -15.61 13.39
N ARG A 557 -21.29 -16.21 13.42
CA ARG A 557 -22.51 -15.55 12.94
C ARG A 557 -22.84 -14.31 13.78
N GLU A 558 -22.75 -14.40 15.08
CA GLU A 558 -22.95 -13.27 16.00
C GLU A 558 -21.93 -12.16 15.73
N ALA A 559 -20.67 -12.51 15.55
CA ALA A 559 -19.63 -11.55 15.23
C ALA A 559 -19.87 -10.84 13.89
N VAL A 560 -20.33 -11.57 12.87
CA VAL A 560 -20.69 -10.99 11.58
C VAL A 560 -21.85 -10.00 11.71
N GLU A 561 -22.85 -10.29 12.53
CA GLU A 561 -23.94 -9.36 12.82
C GLU A 561 -23.45 -8.12 13.57
N ARG A 562 -22.56 -8.28 14.55
CA ARG A 562 -21.91 -7.15 15.23
C ARG A 562 -21.10 -6.29 14.26
N VAL A 563 -20.35 -6.88 13.34
CA VAL A 563 -19.60 -6.14 12.31
C VAL A 563 -20.54 -5.34 11.39
N LYS A 564 -21.64 -5.91 10.97
CA LYS A 564 -22.67 -5.23 10.16
C LYS A 564 -23.35 -4.08 10.90
N SER A 565 -23.47 -4.18 12.22
CA SER A 565 -24.03 -3.10 13.05
C SER A 565 -23.05 -1.94 13.33
N GLY A 566 -21.85 -1.97 12.76
CA GLY A 566 -20.84 -0.93 12.91
C GLY A 566 -19.76 -1.23 13.93
N SER A 567 -19.59 -2.48 14.34
CA SER A 567 -18.52 -2.90 15.24
C SER A 567 -17.30 -3.41 14.47
N ARG A 568 -16.12 -3.33 15.08
CA ARG A 568 -14.87 -3.92 14.57
C ARG A 568 -14.20 -4.68 15.70
N LEU A 569 -13.75 -5.90 15.40
CA LEU A 569 -12.98 -6.71 16.33
C LEU A 569 -11.50 -6.35 16.22
N VAL A 570 -10.90 -6.07 17.35
CA VAL A 570 -9.46 -5.89 17.53
C VAL A 570 -8.98 -7.02 18.42
N MET A 571 -8.03 -7.80 17.92
CA MET A 571 -7.41 -8.87 18.68
C MET A 571 -5.90 -8.76 18.63
N GLY A 572 -5.25 -9.03 19.75
CA GLY A 572 -3.81 -9.05 19.85
C GLY A 572 -3.32 -9.73 21.11
N LYS A 573 -2.02 -9.95 21.17
CA LYS A 573 -1.40 -10.63 22.30
C LYS A 573 -0.29 -9.76 22.89
N PHE A 574 -0.15 -9.79 24.21
CA PHE A 574 0.98 -9.19 24.92
C PHE A 574 1.43 -10.12 26.04
N GLN A 575 2.68 -9.99 26.46
CA GLN A 575 3.21 -10.75 27.57
C GLN A 575 2.85 -10.09 28.90
N ALA A 576 2.29 -10.85 29.84
CA ALA A 576 1.96 -10.36 31.16
C ALA A 576 3.24 -9.90 31.89
N PRO A 577 3.24 -8.70 32.47
CA PRO A 577 4.35 -8.22 33.29
C PRO A 577 4.45 -8.99 34.61
N ALA A 578 5.37 -8.57 35.50
CA ALA A 578 5.52 -9.12 36.84
C ALA A 578 4.23 -9.03 37.64
N GLU A 579 4.13 -9.87 38.74
CA GLU A 579 2.98 -9.84 39.65
C GLU A 579 2.57 -8.44 40.08
N GLY A 580 1.27 -8.12 39.94
CA GLY A 580 0.76 -6.80 40.32
C GLY A 580 -0.66 -6.52 39.85
N ASN A 581 -1.19 -5.37 40.29
CA ASN A 581 -2.46 -4.83 39.81
C ASN A 581 -2.18 -3.66 38.85
N TYR A 582 -2.52 -3.82 37.59
CA TYR A 582 -2.28 -2.85 36.52
C TYR A 582 -3.57 -2.13 36.18
N ASN A 583 -3.53 -0.79 36.24
CA ASN A 583 -4.61 0.07 35.79
C ASN A 583 -4.32 0.55 34.36
N LEU A 584 -4.60 -0.31 33.40
CA LEU A 584 -4.44 0.01 32.00
C LEU A 584 -5.57 0.93 31.51
N SER A 585 -5.33 1.61 30.42
CA SER A 585 -6.34 2.34 29.70
C SER A 585 -6.32 1.95 28.24
N SER A 586 -7.48 1.64 27.70
CA SER A 586 -7.66 1.56 26.24
C SER A 586 -7.96 2.95 25.70
N TYR A 587 -7.27 3.30 24.64
CA TYR A 587 -7.48 4.53 23.88
C TYR A 587 -7.92 4.17 22.49
N LEU A 588 -9.01 4.74 22.03
CA LEU A 588 -9.37 4.73 20.63
C LEU A 588 -9.30 6.16 20.12
N LEU A 589 -8.30 6.41 19.27
CA LEU A 589 -7.93 7.73 18.78
C LEU A 589 -8.29 7.84 17.30
N CYS A 590 -9.06 8.87 16.93
CA CYS A 590 -9.41 9.16 15.55
C CYS A 590 -8.32 10.00 14.89
N ASP A 591 -7.87 9.65 13.69
CA ASP A 591 -6.85 10.41 12.95
C ASP A 591 -7.40 11.67 12.24
N SER A 592 -8.71 11.90 12.26
CA SER A 592 -9.38 12.90 11.41
C SER A 592 -10.33 13.85 12.14
N TRP A 593 -10.92 13.43 13.26
CA TRP A 593 -11.85 14.24 14.06
C TRP A 593 -11.23 14.63 15.40
N ILE A 594 -11.45 15.87 15.82
CA ILE A 594 -11.01 16.37 17.12
C ILE A 594 -12.16 16.20 18.13
N GLY A 595 -11.89 15.64 19.30
CA GLY A 595 -12.88 15.47 20.37
C GLY A 595 -13.77 14.23 20.22
N CYS A 596 -13.45 13.31 19.32
CA CYS A 596 -14.13 12.01 19.15
C CYS A 596 -13.34 10.85 19.77
N ASP A 597 -12.24 11.13 20.44
CA ASP A 597 -11.37 10.12 21.03
C ASP A 597 -12.04 9.51 22.27
N LYS A 598 -11.87 8.20 22.46
CA LYS A 598 -12.43 7.47 23.60
C LYS A 598 -11.35 6.84 24.45
N LYS A 599 -11.45 7.06 25.75
CA LYS A 599 -10.59 6.42 26.76
C LYS A 599 -11.47 5.59 27.69
N THR A 600 -11.05 4.32 27.93
CA THR A 600 -11.74 3.42 28.87
C THR A 600 -10.70 2.77 29.76
N SER A 601 -10.96 2.68 31.06
CA SER A 601 -10.04 2.01 31.99
C SER A 601 -10.24 0.50 31.97
N VAL A 602 -9.13 -0.24 32.00
CA VAL A 602 -9.08 -1.70 32.01
C VAL A 602 -8.22 -2.12 33.19
N LYS A 603 -8.76 -2.90 34.11
CA LYS A 603 -8.02 -3.42 35.27
C LYS A 603 -7.53 -4.84 34.95
N VAL A 604 -6.24 -5.05 35.04
CA VAL A 604 -5.60 -6.34 34.83
C VAL A 604 -4.86 -6.72 36.11
N LYS A 605 -5.21 -7.87 36.65
CA LYS A 605 -4.54 -8.45 37.84
C LYS A 605 -3.63 -9.60 37.38
N VAL A 606 -2.34 -9.44 37.56
CA VAL A 606 -1.34 -10.46 37.28
C VAL A 606 -0.95 -11.16 38.58
N LEU A 607 -1.09 -12.48 38.59
CA LEU A 607 -0.77 -13.34 39.73
C LEU A 607 0.69 -13.82 39.62
N LYS A 608 1.28 -14.17 40.75
CA LYS A 608 2.59 -14.76 40.78
C LYS A 608 2.57 -16.13 40.11
N ARG A 609 3.56 -16.44 39.31
CA ARG A 609 3.69 -17.73 38.66
C ARG A 609 3.88 -18.82 39.71
N THR A 610 2.89 -19.68 39.92
CA THR A 610 2.99 -20.85 40.78
C THR A 610 3.69 -21.94 39.98
N ARG A 611 4.79 -22.46 40.53
CA ARG A 611 5.63 -23.55 39.96
C ARG A 611 4.92 -24.91 39.85
N ALA A 612 3.60 -24.97 39.93
CA ALA A 612 2.81 -26.20 39.92
C ALA A 612 2.07 -26.36 38.60
N GLY A 613 2.76 -26.92 37.62
CA GLY A 613 2.13 -27.17 36.31
C GLY A 613 2.88 -28.09 35.36
N THR A 614 3.85 -28.90 35.88
CA THR A 614 4.43 -29.99 35.08
C THR A 614 4.19 -31.29 35.81
N ARG A 615 2.92 -31.74 35.89
CA ARG A 615 2.59 -33.11 36.26
C ARG A 615 1.18 -33.45 35.77
N GLY A 616 1.09 -33.82 34.54
CA GLY A 616 0.03 -34.66 34.05
C GLY A 616 0.65 -35.95 33.54
N GLY A 617 0.52 -37.05 34.32
CA GLY A 617 0.84 -38.36 33.76
C GLY A 617 1.40 -39.35 34.78
N HIS A 618 0.50 -40.16 35.34
CA HIS A 618 0.66 -41.54 35.85
C HIS A 618 1.49 -41.81 37.11
N THR A 619 0.75 -42.05 38.19
CA THR A 619 1.11 -42.85 39.32
C THR A 619 1.46 -44.31 38.93
N ALA A 620 2.67 -44.73 39.30
CA ALA A 620 2.95 -46.12 39.64
C ALA A 620 4.08 -46.12 40.66
N GLU A 621 3.77 -46.65 41.84
CA GLU A 621 4.67 -46.89 42.95
C GLU A 621 5.74 -47.93 42.58
N GLY A 622 6.98 -47.73 43.12
CA GLY A 622 8.04 -48.74 43.16
C GLY A 622 9.35 -48.12 43.70
N PRO A 623 10.14 -48.81 44.48
CA PRO A 623 10.93 -48.25 45.59
C PRO A 623 12.34 -47.81 45.17
N ILE A 624 12.89 -46.96 46.03
CA ILE A 624 14.21 -46.38 46.20
C ILE A 624 15.36 -47.35 45.94
N VAL A 625 16.30 -47.02 45.05
CA VAL A 625 17.71 -47.40 45.17
C VAL A 625 18.56 -46.21 44.79
N GLU A 626 19.39 -45.72 45.69
CA GLU A 626 20.53 -44.84 45.49
C GLU A 626 21.55 -45.54 44.63
N ASP A 627 22.03 -44.91 43.56
CA ASP A 627 23.44 -44.94 43.19
C ASP A 627 23.73 -43.78 42.22
N GLY A 628 24.77 -43.01 42.53
CA GLY A 628 25.25 -41.90 41.79
C GLY A 628 26.08 -42.34 40.58
N ILE A 629 25.87 -41.68 39.48
CA ILE A 629 26.86 -41.54 38.40
C ILE A 629 26.68 -40.14 37.84
N GLU A 630 27.73 -39.36 37.92
CA GLU A 630 27.94 -38.10 37.19
C GLU A 630 28.12 -38.45 35.71
N GLU A 631 27.23 -37.99 34.85
CA GLU A 631 27.50 -37.93 33.41
C GLU A 631 27.47 -36.46 32.97
N GLU A 632 28.64 -36.02 32.51
CA GLU A 632 28.88 -34.75 31.83
C GLU A 632 28.13 -34.80 30.47
N GLU A 633 27.12 -33.98 30.29
CA GLU A 633 26.55 -33.71 28.93
C GLU A 633 27.41 -32.68 28.23
N GLU A 634 28.12 -33.11 27.19
CA GLU A 634 28.76 -32.29 26.18
C GLU A 634 27.70 -31.52 25.43
N ILE A 635 27.80 -30.20 25.50
CA ILE A 635 27.01 -29.28 24.67
C ILE A 635 27.67 -29.22 23.30
N GLU A 636 27.06 -29.79 22.29
CA GLU A 636 27.43 -29.54 20.88
C GLU A 636 27.03 -28.10 20.51
N GLU A 637 28.01 -27.25 20.34
CA GLU A 637 27.89 -25.96 19.73
C GLU A 637 27.75 -26.14 18.20
N GLU A 638 26.57 -25.90 17.65
CA GLU A 638 26.40 -25.74 16.21
C GLU A 638 27.00 -24.41 15.74
N ASP A 639 28.12 -24.51 15.05
CA ASP A 639 28.76 -23.42 14.29
C ASP A 639 27.84 -22.89 13.21
N TYR A 640 27.37 -21.65 13.36
CA TYR A 640 26.80 -20.89 12.24
C TYR A 640 27.95 -20.24 11.46
N ASP A 641 28.22 -20.77 10.28
CA ASP A 641 29.12 -20.20 9.30
C ASP A 641 28.69 -18.80 8.89
N ASP A 642 29.56 -17.86 9.21
CA ASP A 642 29.51 -16.44 8.86
C ASP A 642 29.92 -16.29 7.38
N TYR A 643 28.99 -15.96 6.49
CA TYR A 643 29.29 -15.61 5.10
C TYR A 643 29.78 -14.16 5.02
N GLU A 644 31.10 -14.00 5.18
CA GLU A 644 31.77 -12.78 4.73
C GLU A 644 31.88 -12.78 3.19
N SER A 645 31.24 -11.82 2.56
CA SER A 645 31.43 -11.54 1.13
C SER A 645 32.63 -10.62 0.93
N GLU A 646 33.73 -11.19 0.47
CA GLU A 646 34.87 -10.46 -0.10
C GLU A 646 34.44 -9.69 -1.36
N TYR A 647 34.49 -8.35 -1.28
CA TYR A 647 34.64 -7.52 -2.47
C TYR A 647 36.12 -7.20 -2.67
N SER A 648 36.70 -7.81 -3.69
CA SER A 648 38.00 -7.46 -4.25
C SER A 648 37.86 -6.17 -5.06
N GLU A 649 38.53 -5.13 -4.64
CA GLU A 649 38.84 -3.97 -5.49
C GLU A 649 40.23 -4.18 -6.11
N ASP A 650 40.25 -4.33 -7.44
CA ASP A 650 41.46 -4.25 -8.26
C ASP A 650 41.82 -2.78 -8.46
N GLU A 651 42.93 -2.32 -7.89
CA GLU A 651 43.65 -1.14 -8.36
C GLU A 651 45.03 -1.52 -8.85
N GLU A 652 45.27 -1.26 -10.13
CA GLU A 652 46.54 -1.37 -10.82
C GLU A 652 47.55 -0.34 -10.37
N ASP A 653 48.74 -0.86 -10.15
CA ASP A 653 50.10 -0.32 -10.18
C ASP A 653 50.36 1.08 -10.75
N LYS A 654 51.15 1.86 -10.00
CA LYS A 654 52.37 2.46 -10.51
C LYS A 654 53.41 2.75 -9.40
N GLN A 655 54.58 2.16 -9.62
CA GLN A 655 55.84 2.28 -8.91
C GLN A 655 56.34 3.72 -8.82
N GLU A 656 57.01 4.10 -7.71
CA GLU A 656 58.44 4.36 -7.66
C GLU A 656 58.96 4.72 -6.24
N THR A 657 59.85 3.89 -5.78
CA THR A 657 61.14 4.10 -5.06
C THR A 657 61.29 5.32 -4.14
N SER A 658 61.61 5.24 -2.87
CA SER A 658 62.87 4.80 -2.26
C SER A 658 63.02 5.23 -0.78
N LYS A 659 63.51 4.28 0.03
CA LYS A 659 64.49 4.34 1.12
C LYS A 659 64.26 5.12 2.42
N LYS A 660 64.34 4.31 3.48
CA LYS A 660 65.05 4.45 4.78
C LYS A 660 64.42 5.22 5.93
N GLY A 661 64.13 4.42 6.97
CA GLY A 661 63.97 4.82 8.35
C GLY A 661 65.31 5.09 9.06
N PRO A 662 65.44 5.03 10.38
CA PRO A 662 64.47 5.02 11.47
C PRO A 662 64.83 6.01 12.61
N ALA A 663 64.07 5.96 13.70
CA ALA A 663 64.45 6.25 15.09
C ALA A 663 63.90 7.52 15.80
N ASN A 664 63.03 7.23 16.74
CA ASN A 664 63.22 7.51 18.19
C ASN A 664 63.36 8.95 18.68
N GLY A 665 62.58 9.32 19.69
CA GLY A 665 63.01 10.32 20.65
C GLY A 665 61.89 11.23 21.20
N ASN A 666 61.37 10.82 22.26
CA ASN A 666 60.96 11.47 23.51
C ASN A 666 61.16 13.00 23.65
N ALA A 667 60.19 13.60 24.35
CA ALA A 667 60.30 14.52 25.46
C ALA A 667 59.85 15.99 25.27
N ARG A 668 58.84 16.31 26.07
CA ARG A 668 58.70 17.39 27.06
C ARG A 668 59.17 18.84 26.70
N GLY A 669 58.24 19.77 26.99
CA GLY A 669 58.63 21.08 27.57
C GLY A 669 57.67 22.22 27.19
N LYS A 670 56.77 22.59 28.04
CA LYS A 670 56.63 23.86 28.78
C LYS A 670 57.04 25.16 28.11
N GLY A 671 56.14 26.16 28.19
CA GLY A 671 56.45 27.55 28.45
C GLY A 671 55.85 28.50 27.40
N ALA A 672 54.82 29.23 27.66
CA ALA A 672 54.69 30.51 28.33
C ALA A 672 54.97 31.75 27.46
N ARG A 673 53.97 32.63 27.40
CA ARG A 673 53.98 34.11 27.31
C ARG A 673 54.64 34.74 26.06
N SER A 674 54.08 35.78 25.46
CA SER A 674 53.41 37.02 25.87
C SER A 674 53.18 37.89 24.65
N SER A 675 52.07 38.64 24.68
CA SER A 675 51.89 40.06 24.37
C SER A 675 52.56 40.68 23.12
N SER A 676 51.79 41.35 22.32
CA SER A 676 51.59 42.82 22.26
C SER A 676 51.06 43.20 20.86
N GLU A 677 49.93 43.89 20.78
CA GLU A 677 49.76 45.30 20.44
C GLU A 677 50.19 45.77 19.05
N GLY A 678 49.27 46.49 18.43
CA GLY A 678 49.44 47.47 17.37
C GLY A 678 48.32 47.37 16.31
N SER A 679 47.22 48.07 16.35
CA SER A 679 46.97 49.49 16.06
C SER A 679 46.99 49.81 14.55
N GLY A 680 45.96 50.46 14.09
CA GLY A 680 45.91 51.32 12.87
C GLY A 680 44.80 50.88 11.90
N SER A 681 43.57 51.43 11.91
CA SER A 681 43.06 52.64 11.23
C SER A 681 43.33 52.57 9.70
N ASP A 682 42.39 52.72 8.82
CA ASP A 682 41.38 53.63 8.41
C ASP A 682 40.80 53.24 7.04
N GLU A 683 39.54 53.62 6.88
CA GLU A 683 38.88 54.23 5.69
C GLU A 683 38.95 53.51 4.30
N GLU A 684 37.87 53.10 3.75
CA GLU A 684 36.79 53.74 2.99
C GLU A 684 35.61 52.77 2.80
#